data_e3d456a3ebc3612069d3154268070403
#
_entry.id   e3d456a3ebc3612069d3154268070403
#
_cell.length_a   1.000
_cell.length_b   1.000
_cell.length_c   1.000
_cell.angle_alpha   90.00
_cell.angle_beta   90.00
_cell.angle_gamma   90.00
#
_symmetry.space_group_name_H-M   'P 1'
#
loop_
_entity.id
_entity.type
_entity.pdbx_description
1 polymer ?
#
loop_
_entity_poly.entity_id
_entity_poly.type
_entity_poly.pdbx_seq_one_letter_code
_entity_poly.pdbx_strand_id
1 'polypeptide(L)'
;MKRLSLFSLLCVLAVALAAAQVKPALQVQEMELSNGMKVWLNVDHSQPKVFGAVVVNAGSVDCPDTGIAHYFEHIMFKGTDELGTLDYAAERVYLDSISMKYDELSRTTDEKARKAIQHDINELNKKASQYAIPNEFSRLTSKYGGSGLNAGTSYDFTYYHNTFSPQFIEQWCEMNSHRLIHPVFRLFQSELETVYEEKNMYSDNPASMMLEQITSKFLAGTPYAYPIVGSTENLKNPKLTEMEAFYKKYYVASNMGLVLSGDIDVTELMPLLERTFGRLERGVKPVREKVVAPAINGRVEDKFLFPMPIIKMSVMLFRAPGEYDPDAPALKVAMALLNNDNNTGLLDELTNDNRVYLSMAQHLGVNQTGAAMVMVVPKLLCKAKTAENLCFTQIEKLKNGEFSDERLSLVKQVLTNDNESNLETIAKRSEQMVTAMAAGLSWNDYLKLQSAVSTVTRDDVIAVARKYFTDNYMLLHKKNGKCKVDKITKPEYTPVVPQHVNEKSAFAQRLEQLPVKDVAPRLVDFGKDVARAELQGGNLLYAGNNPMNDIFTMRINFHKGSKHDKLLEAAPEYINALGTDSLSIKAFGEAMQALGAKMVIESSRQETTITLTGQDKSLDPTLQLLSHFLDHVKADEEKLEDLKDAAGPSEKSFWDENTDVFRALFTRVIRGQESEYLTRMTSKELKKVKADDLVAAFKRLYDCRCDVEYVGNMSVDKVAALISTHLPQLAGQQDNPLQDLVMETPQQPAVYVFDMPKSRQTLIGYYRPLSDVTTDRDKALLELWGEYFGGDMSSVLFQQVREFRSMAYASQGTSLTPNLAHSGKPSGYVAFIGTQGDKAMQAIALLDSLVNDMPVNSENIAVARQGLLNDISNNYPSFRGMPMFVAAEERYGFDSDERAVNARIVPTLTQADVETFYRQHIQGKPYQLMIAGNVKTLDLKALEKYGTIRMVEKDDIYKTKVPKK
;
A
#
# COMPACT_ATOMS: atom_id res chain seq x y z
N MET A 1 41.06 29.47 -43.20
CA MET A 1 40.71 29.63 -41.76
C MET A 1 39.22 29.89 -41.44
N LYS A 2 38.40 30.48 -42.32
CA LYS A 2 36.94 30.72 -42.05
C LYS A 2 36.01 29.52 -42.17
N ARG A 3 36.46 28.40 -42.78
CA ARG A 3 35.64 27.15 -42.89
C ARG A 3 35.84 26.19 -41.74
N LEU A 4 36.96 26.28 -40.98
CA LEU A 4 37.18 25.45 -39.80
C LEU A 4 36.41 25.98 -38.56
N SER A 5 36.21 27.29 -38.45
CA SER A 5 35.46 27.89 -37.33
C SER A 5 33.94 27.66 -37.41
N LEU A 6 33.38 27.46 -38.62
CA LEU A 6 31.96 27.16 -38.79
C LEU A 6 31.62 25.71 -38.46
N PHE A 7 32.55 24.77 -38.74
CA PHE A 7 32.41 23.36 -38.42
C PHE A 7 32.53 23.11 -36.91
N SER A 8 33.45 23.82 -36.25
CA SER A 8 33.59 23.74 -34.78
C SER A 8 32.38 24.35 -34.06
N LEU A 9 31.77 25.42 -34.60
CA LEU A 9 30.59 26.03 -34.03
C LEU A 9 29.33 25.14 -34.22
N LEU A 10 29.22 24.44 -35.37
CA LEU A 10 28.17 23.48 -35.62
C LEU A 10 28.32 22.19 -34.78
N CYS A 11 29.52 21.71 -34.54
CA CYS A 11 29.77 20.60 -33.62
C CYS A 11 29.51 20.98 -32.15
N VAL A 12 29.81 22.21 -31.72
CA VAL A 12 29.48 22.68 -30.37
C VAL A 12 27.97 22.89 -30.21
N LEU A 13 27.26 23.37 -31.27
CA LEU A 13 25.79 23.43 -31.24
C LEU A 13 25.14 22.04 -31.29
N ALA A 14 25.71 21.08 -32.04
CA ALA A 14 25.20 19.70 -32.08
C ALA A 14 25.45 18.94 -30.77
N VAL A 15 26.54 19.23 -30.07
CA VAL A 15 26.82 18.66 -28.74
C VAL A 15 25.96 19.34 -27.66
N ALA A 16 25.62 20.60 -27.82
CA ALA A 16 24.67 21.28 -26.93
C ALA A 16 23.19 20.86 -27.11
N LEU A 17 22.84 20.29 -28.29
CA LEU A 17 21.51 19.74 -28.58
C LEU A 17 21.40 18.27 -28.21
N ALA A 18 22.47 17.60 -27.82
CA ALA A 18 22.47 16.21 -27.38
C ALA A 18 22.55 16.05 -25.84
N ALA A 19 22.46 17.12 -25.08
CA ALA A 19 22.08 17.02 -23.67
C ALA A 19 20.58 16.64 -23.69
N ALA A 20 20.26 15.38 -23.40
CA ALA A 20 18.90 14.92 -23.24
C ALA A 20 18.21 15.92 -22.30
N GLN A 21 17.32 16.75 -22.82
CA GLN A 21 16.51 17.62 -21.99
C GLN A 21 15.68 16.72 -21.10
N VAL A 22 15.95 16.75 -19.81
CA VAL A 22 15.09 16.10 -18.81
C VAL A 22 13.67 16.59 -19.09
N LYS A 23 12.75 15.66 -19.34
CA LYS A 23 11.35 16.02 -19.62
C LYS A 23 10.84 16.95 -18.52
N PRO A 24 10.10 18.01 -18.81
CA PRO A 24 9.71 19.02 -17.82
C PRO A 24 9.07 18.44 -16.56
N ALA A 25 8.25 17.40 -16.70
CA ALA A 25 7.59 16.72 -15.59
C ALA A 25 8.56 15.99 -14.62
N LEU A 26 9.82 15.74 -15.01
CA LEU A 26 10.85 15.15 -14.17
C LEU A 26 11.77 16.18 -13.53
N GLN A 27 11.58 17.45 -13.84
CA GLN A 27 12.40 18.53 -13.27
C GLN A 27 11.95 18.77 -11.83
N VAL A 28 12.91 18.73 -10.91
CA VAL A 28 12.73 19.11 -9.51
C VAL A 28 13.54 20.37 -9.26
N GLN A 29 12.87 21.40 -8.78
CA GLN A 29 13.50 22.63 -8.35
C GLN A 29 13.90 22.44 -6.89
N GLU A 30 15.19 22.37 -6.64
CA GLU A 30 15.77 22.27 -5.30
C GLU A 30 16.05 23.68 -4.77
N MET A 31 15.39 24.03 -3.69
CA MET A 31 15.44 25.36 -3.07
C MET A 31 15.69 25.21 -1.57
N GLU A 32 15.96 26.31 -0.90
CA GLU A 32 16.16 26.38 0.55
C GLU A 32 15.50 27.66 1.08
N LEU A 33 14.74 27.53 2.17
CA LEU A 33 14.16 28.67 2.87
C LEU A 33 15.22 29.42 3.69
N SER A 34 14.93 30.66 4.08
CA SER A 34 15.82 31.51 4.86
C SER A 34 16.32 30.87 6.17
N ASN A 35 15.51 29.94 6.74
CA ASN A 35 15.85 29.19 7.94
C ASN A 35 16.64 27.88 7.68
N GLY A 36 16.99 27.58 6.42
CA GLY A 36 17.78 26.41 6.05
C GLY A 36 16.94 25.13 5.80
N MET A 37 15.62 25.22 5.76
CA MET A 37 14.76 24.11 5.39
C MET A 37 14.82 23.86 3.88
N LYS A 38 15.06 22.63 3.46
CA LYS A 38 15.09 22.26 2.04
C LYS A 38 13.68 22.23 1.46
N VAL A 39 13.53 22.67 0.21
CA VAL A 39 12.27 22.62 -0.52
C VAL A 39 12.50 22.02 -1.91
N TRP A 40 11.81 20.96 -2.22
CA TRP A 40 11.84 20.32 -3.53
C TRP A 40 10.48 20.43 -4.18
N LEU A 41 10.42 21.08 -5.33
CA LEU A 41 9.21 21.36 -6.08
C LEU A 41 9.25 20.65 -7.42
N ASN A 42 8.22 19.88 -7.70
CA ASN A 42 8.00 19.27 -9.01
C ASN A 42 6.64 19.69 -9.56
N VAL A 43 6.65 20.45 -10.65
CA VAL A 43 5.44 20.97 -11.30
C VAL A 43 4.89 19.94 -12.27
N ASP A 44 3.65 19.51 -12.05
CA ASP A 44 2.95 18.56 -12.93
C ASP A 44 1.45 18.88 -12.95
N HIS A 45 1.00 19.55 -14.00
CA HIS A 45 -0.42 19.95 -14.20
C HIS A 45 -1.29 18.85 -14.83
N SER A 46 -0.77 17.63 -14.97
CA SER A 46 -1.51 16.52 -15.60
C SER A 46 -2.74 16.08 -14.79
N GLN A 47 -2.67 16.23 -13.47
CA GLN A 47 -3.74 15.91 -12.53
C GLN A 47 -4.03 17.11 -11.61
N PRO A 48 -5.31 17.36 -11.25
CA PRO A 48 -5.71 18.52 -10.44
C PRO A 48 -5.47 18.26 -8.94
N LYS A 49 -4.25 17.92 -8.58
CA LYS A 49 -3.87 17.59 -7.19
C LYS A 49 -2.42 17.94 -6.91
N VAL A 50 -2.12 18.08 -5.62
CA VAL A 50 -0.77 18.26 -5.10
C VAL A 50 -0.50 17.18 -4.07
N PHE A 51 0.61 16.49 -4.20
CA PHE A 51 1.20 15.71 -3.12
C PHE A 51 2.10 16.62 -2.31
N GLY A 52 1.85 16.70 -0.99
CA GLY A 52 2.66 17.45 -0.05
C GLY A 52 3.24 16.55 1.02
N ALA A 53 4.55 16.65 1.26
CA ALA A 53 5.21 15.93 2.33
C ALA A 53 6.18 16.80 3.11
N VAL A 54 6.20 16.63 4.43
CA VAL A 54 7.25 17.11 5.34
C VAL A 54 8.16 15.93 5.67
N VAL A 55 9.45 16.07 5.40
CA VAL A 55 10.45 15.03 5.64
C VAL A 55 11.32 15.47 6.81
N VAL A 56 11.47 14.62 7.81
CA VAL A 56 12.34 14.84 8.97
C VAL A 56 13.44 13.79 8.96
N ASN A 57 14.70 14.21 8.95
CA ASN A 57 15.85 13.31 8.95
C ASN A 57 16.09 12.74 10.37
N ALA A 58 15.07 12.06 10.90
CA ALA A 58 15.10 11.34 12.15
C ALA A 58 14.19 10.13 12.05
N GLY A 59 14.69 8.97 12.43
CA GLY A 59 13.98 7.71 12.39
C GLY A 59 14.32 6.82 13.59
N SER A 60 13.98 5.55 13.51
CA SER A 60 14.18 4.63 14.64
C SER A 60 15.66 4.39 15.00
N VAL A 61 16.61 4.59 14.08
CA VAL A 61 18.06 4.49 14.36
C VAL A 61 18.56 5.59 15.30
N ASP A 62 17.85 6.71 15.39
CA ASP A 62 18.20 7.84 16.25
C ASP A 62 17.73 7.65 17.71
N CYS A 63 16.89 6.63 17.94
CA CYS A 63 16.35 6.22 19.23
C CYS A 63 16.13 4.70 19.29
N PRO A 64 17.21 3.88 19.14
CA PRO A 64 17.09 2.44 18.97
C PRO A 64 16.30 1.78 20.10
N ASP A 65 15.45 0.80 19.76
CA ASP A 65 14.60 0.00 20.66
C ASP A 65 13.48 0.77 21.39
N THR A 66 13.55 2.09 21.48
CA THR A 66 12.60 2.88 22.29
C THR A 66 11.24 3.06 21.64
N GLY A 67 11.17 3.06 20.30
CA GLY A 67 9.97 3.41 19.55
C GLY A 67 9.59 4.89 19.58
N ILE A 68 10.45 5.77 20.13
CA ILE A 68 10.16 7.21 20.31
C ILE A 68 9.86 7.87 18.97
N ALA A 69 10.63 7.60 17.90
CA ALA A 69 10.43 8.24 16.60
C ALA A 69 9.04 7.91 16.05
N HIS A 70 8.62 6.65 16.11
CA HIS A 70 7.31 6.21 15.65
C HIS A 70 6.18 6.73 16.55
N TYR A 71 6.34 6.68 17.85
CA TYR A 71 5.33 7.20 18.74
C TYR A 71 5.17 8.72 18.62
N PHE A 72 6.28 9.44 18.42
CA PHE A 72 6.25 10.88 18.20
C PHE A 72 5.53 11.22 16.88
N GLU A 73 5.67 10.40 15.86
CA GLU A 73 4.91 10.53 14.62
C GLU A 73 3.40 10.58 14.90
N HIS A 74 2.87 9.66 15.71
CA HIS A 74 1.46 9.64 16.10
C HIS A 74 1.05 10.91 16.88
N ILE A 75 1.87 11.37 17.79
CA ILE A 75 1.60 12.56 18.61
C ILE A 75 1.47 13.83 17.76
N MET A 76 2.17 13.89 16.63
CA MET A 76 2.11 15.03 15.71
C MET A 76 0.72 15.29 15.11
N PHE A 77 -0.23 14.35 15.24
CA PHE A 77 -1.62 14.53 14.84
C PHE A 77 -2.52 15.07 15.95
N LYS A 78 -2.03 15.24 17.18
CA LYS A 78 -2.84 15.62 18.35
C LYS A 78 -2.96 17.14 18.52
N GLY A 79 -2.38 17.92 17.63
CA GLY A 79 -2.49 19.38 17.60
C GLY A 79 -1.33 20.09 18.30
N THR A 80 -1.54 21.36 18.58
CA THR A 80 -0.53 22.30 19.05
C THR A 80 -1.05 23.10 20.26
N ASP A 81 -0.29 24.12 20.64
CA ASP A 81 -0.72 25.08 21.66
C ASP A 81 -1.90 25.99 21.23
N GLU A 82 -2.25 26.01 19.92
CA GLU A 82 -3.39 26.76 19.40
C GLU A 82 -4.42 25.88 18.66
N LEU A 83 -3.97 24.74 18.10
CA LEU A 83 -4.80 23.79 17.38
C LEU A 83 -5.14 22.62 18.28
N GLY A 84 -6.41 22.24 18.36
CA GLY A 84 -6.86 21.11 19.17
C GLY A 84 -7.07 21.44 20.66
N THR A 85 -7.19 22.70 21.02
CA THR A 85 -7.46 23.16 22.39
C THR A 85 -8.35 24.39 22.41
N LEU A 86 -9.16 24.52 23.47
CA LEU A 86 -9.94 25.72 23.78
C LEU A 86 -9.13 26.75 24.57
N ASP A 87 -8.29 26.27 25.49
CA ASP A 87 -7.46 27.10 26.38
C ASP A 87 -6.18 26.31 26.74
N TYR A 88 -5.13 26.53 25.97
CA TYR A 88 -3.86 25.86 26.21
C TYR A 88 -3.21 26.25 27.55
N ALA A 89 -3.38 27.50 28.01
CA ALA A 89 -2.76 27.93 29.27
C ALA A 89 -3.31 27.15 30.46
N ALA A 90 -4.61 26.87 30.46
CA ALA A 90 -5.25 26.03 31.47
C ALA A 90 -4.94 24.55 31.30
N GLU A 91 -4.93 24.05 30.05
CA GLU A 91 -4.60 22.66 29.71
C GLU A 91 -3.16 22.28 30.08
N ARG A 92 -2.20 23.15 29.81
CA ARG A 92 -0.77 22.96 30.06
C ARG A 92 -0.45 22.54 31.49
N VAL A 93 -1.12 23.10 32.48
CA VAL A 93 -0.88 22.77 33.89
C VAL A 93 -1.05 21.26 34.15
N TYR A 94 -2.04 20.65 33.51
CA TYR A 94 -2.28 19.22 33.63
C TYR A 94 -1.30 18.42 32.77
N LEU A 95 -0.97 18.87 31.55
CA LEU A 95 -0.02 18.21 30.68
C LEU A 95 1.38 18.17 31.28
N ASP A 96 1.86 19.28 31.88
CA ASP A 96 3.13 19.32 32.61
C ASP A 96 3.14 18.31 33.78
N SER A 97 2.02 18.22 34.51
CA SER A 97 1.86 17.26 35.61
C SER A 97 1.88 15.81 35.10
N ILE A 98 1.24 15.52 33.97
CA ILE A 98 1.23 14.21 33.31
C ILE A 98 2.67 13.82 32.91
N SER A 99 3.43 14.74 32.31
CA SER A 99 4.82 14.48 31.91
C SER A 99 5.68 14.08 33.13
N MET A 100 5.56 14.83 34.24
CA MET A 100 6.27 14.49 35.50
C MET A 100 5.88 13.11 36.02
N LYS A 101 4.59 12.74 35.93
CA LYS A 101 4.09 11.44 36.40
C LYS A 101 4.58 10.28 35.50
N TYR A 102 4.73 10.47 34.20
CA TYR A 102 5.35 9.45 33.33
C TYR A 102 6.85 9.26 33.64
N ASP A 103 7.56 10.33 33.97
CA ASP A 103 8.95 10.23 34.44
C ASP A 103 9.07 9.50 35.79
N GLU A 104 8.13 9.74 36.70
CA GLU A 104 8.02 9.02 37.99
C GLU A 104 7.71 7.54 37.73
N LEU A 105 6.76 7.23 36.84
CA LEU A 105 6.37 5.86 36.45
C LEU A 105 7.55 5.07 35.87
N SER A 106 8.36 5.71 35.02
CA SER A 106 9.50 5.08 34.36
C SER A 106 10.61 4.63 35.35
N ARG A 107 10.70 5.29 36.51
CA ARG A 107 11.68 5.01 37.57
C ARG A 107 11.15 4.08 38.66
N THR A 108 9.82 3.84 38.66
CA THR A 108 9.16 3.05 39.69
C THR A 108 9.03 1.60 39.27
N THR A 109 9.57 0.68 40.10
CA THR A 109 9.52 -0.78 39.86
C THR A 109 8.46 -1.49 40.69
N ASP A 110 8.02 -0.92 41.81
CA ASP A 110 6.98 -1.49 42.66
C ASP A 110 5.60 -1.43 41.96
N GLU A 111 4.99 -2.57 41.75
CA GLU A 111 3.74 -2.76 41.05
C GLU A 111 2.58 -1.95 41.64
N LYS A 112 2.50 -1.86 42.97
CA LYS A 112 1.44 -1.10 43.65
C LYS A 112 1.62 0.40 43.48
N ALA A 113 2.84 0.88 43.57
CA ALA A 113 3.19 2.27 43.32
C ALA A 113 2.95 2.63 41.86
N ARG A 114 3.33 1.75 40.91
CA ARG A 114 3.04 1.96 39.51
C ARG A 114 1.55 2.14 39.22
N LYS A 115 0.69 1.28 39.78
CA LYS A 115 -0.77 1.40 39.63
C LYS A 115 -1.30 2.72 40.19
N ALA A 116 -0.77 3.17 41.32
CA ALA A 116 -1.16 4.47 41.88
C ALA A 116 -0.79 5.64 40.96
N ILE A 117 0.44 5.64 40.41
CA ILE A 117 0.90 6.67 39.47
C ILE A 117 0.05 6.64 38.20
N GLN A 118 -0.29 5.46 37.65
CA GLN A 118 -1.14 5.31 36.50
C GLN A 118 -2.58 5.84 36.73
N HIS A 119 -3.11 5.62 37.94
CA HIS A 119 -4.38 6.20 38.35
C HIS A 119 -4.30 7.75 38.35
N ASP A 120 -3.23 8.32 38.94
CA ASP A 120 -3.01 9.78 38.94
C ASP A 120 -2.93 10.32 37.50
N ILE A 121 -2.22 9.64 36.58
CA ILE A 121 -2.15 9.99 35.16
C ILE A 121 -3.54 9.99 34.55
N ASN A 122 -4.38 8.98 34.79
CA ASN A 122 -5.73 8.91 34.28
C ASN A 122 -6.61 10.09 34.78
N GLU A 123 -6.52 10.43 36.04
CA GLU A 123 -7.27 11.57 36.61
C GLU A 123 -6.79 12.92 36.05
N LEU A 124 -5.49 13.08 35.81
CA LEU A 124 -4.94 14.27 35.17
C LEU A 124 -5.36 14.36 33.70
N ASN A 125 -5.37 13.23 32.96
CA ASN A 125 -5.86 13.19 31.59
C ASN A 125 -7.33 13.57 31.48
N LYS A 126 -8.19 13.16 32.42
CA LYS A 126 -9.60 13.59 32.47
C LYS A 126 -9.73 15.10 32.65
N LYS A 127 -8.82 15.71 33.41
CA LYS A 127 -8.83 17.20 33.62
C LYS A 127 -8.30 17.92 32.39
N ALA A 128 -7.22 17.44 31.77
CA ALA A 128 -6.66 18.00 30.55
C ALA A 128 -7.66 17.92 29.37
N SER A 129 -8.38 16.81 29.26
CA SER A 129 -9.35 16.61 28.16
C SER A 129 -10.54 17.55 28.17
N GLN A 130 -10.79 18.24 29.30
CA GLN A 130 -11.81 19.30 29.37
C GLN A 130 -11.49 20.52 28.50
N TYR A 131 -10.26 20.64 28.04
CA TYR A 131 -9.80 21.69 27.14
C TYR A 131 -9.53 21.21 25.72
N ALA A 132 -9.40 19.91 25.54
CA ALA A 132 -9.02 19.32 24.25
C ALA A 132 -10.17 19.33 23.24
N ILE A 133 -9.87 19.78 22.02
CA ILE A 133 -10.68 19.55 20.82
C ILE A 133 -10.04 18.39 20.06
N PRO A 134 -10.63 17.21 20.09
CA PRO A 134 -9.97 16.02 19.53
C PRO A 134 -9.96 16.05 18.01
N ASN A 135 -8.88 15.55 17.43
CA ASN A 135 -8.70 15.34 15.98
C ASN A 135 -8.98 16.52 15.06
N GLU A 136 -8.86 17.72 15.60
CA GLU A 136 -9.11 18.92 14.81
C GLU A 136 -8.19 19.03 13.60
N PHE A 137 -6.92 18.54 13.71
CA PHE A 137 -5.99 18.51 12.60
C PHE A 137 -6.50 17.66 11.42
N SER A 138 -6.96 16.43 11.71
CA SER A 138 -7.47 15.53 10.66
C SER A 138 -8.75 16.08 10.04
N ARG A 139 -9.67 16.61 10.87
CA ARG A 139 -10.91 17.25 10.43
C ARG A 139 -10.66 18.43 9.49
N LEU A 140 -9.70 19.30 9.84
CA LEU A 140 -9.30 20.43 9.00
C LEU A 140 -8.61 19.95 7.70
N THR A 141 -7.80 18.89 7.75
CA THR A 141 -7.20 18.32 6.55
C THR A 141 -8.28 17.86 5.57
N SER A 142 -9.27 17.08 6.01
CA SER A 142 -10.38 16.64 5.15
C SER A 142 -11.22 17.83 4.64
N LYS A 143 -11.49 18.81 5.49
CA LYS A 143 -12.20 20.04 5.13
C LYS A 143 -11.51 20.80 3.99
N TYR A 144 -10.19 20.86 4.01
CA TYR A 144 -9.38 21.56 3.02
C TYR A 144 -8.78 20.62 1.96
N GLY A 145 -9.59 19.70 1.47
CA GLY A 145 -9.30 18.91 0.29
C GLY A 145 -8.23 17.84 0.44
N GLY A 146 -7.81 17.57 1.68
CA GLY A 146 -6.81 16.55 1.95
C GLY A 146 -7.41 15.14 1.87
N SER A 147 -6.75 14.27 1.14
CA SER A 147 -7.02 12.83 1.10
C SER A 147 -5.74 12.04 1.33
N GLY A 148 -5.84 10.80 1.77
CA GLY A 148 -4.69 9.95 2.03
C GLY A 148 -3.76 10.52 3.11
N LEU A 149 -4.31 11.24 4.12
CA LEU A 149 -3.53 11.74 5.26
C LEU A 149 -2.87 10.57 5.96
N ASN A 150 -1.55 10.59 5.98
CA ASN A 150 -0.75 9.54 6.59
C ASN A 150 0.62 10.07 7.02
N ALA A 151 1.34 9.24 7.74
CA ALA A 151 2.74 9.44 8.06
C ALA A 151 3.45 8.09 8.06
N GLY A 152 4.76 8.11 8.05
CA GLY A 152 5.54 6.90 8.14
C GLY A 152 6.88 7.16 8.79
N THR A 153 7.24 6.28 9.72
CA THR A 153 8.56 6.24 10.33
C THR A 153 9.35 5.09 9.73
N SER A 154 10.50 5.44 9.13
CA SER A 154 11.49 4.50 8.65
C SER A 154 12.62 4.34 9.67
N TYR A 155 13.62 3.55 9.34
CA TYR A 155 14.86 3.50 10.11
C TYR A 155 15.56 4.86 10.18
N ASP A 156 15.62 5.57 9.06
CA ASP A 156 16.48 6.75 8.89
C ASP A 156 15.71 8.09 8.85
N PHE A 157 14.39 8.08 8.67
CA PHE A 157 13.59 9.28 8.55
C PHE A 157 12.14 9.04 8.95
N THR A 158 11.45 10.15 9.24
CA THR A 158 10.00 10.20 9.41
C THR A 158 9.44 11.18 8.39
N TYR A 159 8.28 10.89 7.80
CA TYR A 159 7.63 11.81 6.87
C TYR A 159 6.12 11.85 7.11
N TYR A 160 5.55 13.02 6.86
CA TYR A 160 4.12 13.31 7.00
C TYR A 160 3.62 13.78 5.67
N HIS A 161 2.59 13.15 5.15
CA HIS A 161 2.13 13.46 3.80
C HIS A 161 0.62 13.34 3.63
N ASN A 162 0.11 14.01 2.63
CA ASN A 162 -1.22 13.78 2.06
C ASN A 162 -1.27 14.36 0.65
N THR A 163 -2.30 13.95 -0.10
CA THR A 163 -2.70 14.60 -1.34
C THR A 163 -3.79 15.62 -1.03
N PHE A 164 -3.84 16.73 -1.76
CA PHE A 164 -4.86 17.75 -1.58
C PHE A 164 -5.12 18.51 -2.89
N SER A 165 -6.28 19.15 -2.99
CA SER A 165 -6.63 19.96 -4.16
C SER A 165 -5.88 21.29 -4.14
N PRO A 166 -5.37 21.78 -5.28
CA PRO A 166 -4.44 22.94 -5.36
C PRO A 166 -4.96 24.23 -4.72
N GLN A 167 -6.29 24.45 -4.73
CA GLN A 167 -6.92 25.64 -4.14
C GLN A 167 -6.73 25.77 -2.62
N PHE A 168 -6.31 24.70 -1.95
CA PHE A 168 -6.12 24.65 -0.50
C PHE A 168 -4.64 24.68 -0.07
N ILE A 169 -3.73 25.05 -0.98
CA ILE A 169 -2.29 25.02 -0.70
C ILE A 169 -1.90 25.95 0.46
N GLU A 170 -2.58 27.08 0.63
CA GLU A 170 -2.33 28.02 1.74
C GLU A 170 -2.72 27.41 3.09
N GLN A 171 -3.90 26.78 3.16
CA GLN A 171 -4.36 26.07 4.35
C GLN A 171 -3.43 24.91 4.70
N TRP A 172 -2.99 24.15 3.69
CA TRP A 172 -2.04 23.06 3.87
C TRP A 172 -0.72 23.56 4.47
N CYS A 173 -0.17 24.65 3.95
CA CYS A 173 1.07 25.23 4.44
C CYS A 173 0.95 25.76 5.88
N GLU A 174 -0.15 26.46 6.22
CA GLU A 174 -0.38 26.96 7.58
C GLU A 174 -0.51 25.81 8.58
N MET A 175 -1.32 24.80 8.27
CA MET A 175 -1.54 23.65 9.14
C MET A 175 -0.27 22.84 9.40
N ASN A 176 0.46 22.51 8.32
CA ASN A 176 1.64 21.66 8.43
C ASN A 176 2.86 22.39 9.01
N SER A 177 3.01 23.70 8.80
CA SER A 177 4.06 24.47 9.48
C SER A 177 3.73 24.62 10.97
N HIS A 178 2.48 24.93 11.32
CA HIS A 178 2.09 25.17 12.71
C HIS A 178 2.29 23.93 13.59
N ARG A 179 1.92 22.71 13.11
CA ARG A 179 2.12 21.48 13.90
C ARG A 179 3.60 21.16 14.17
N LEU A 180 4.52 21.67 13.32
CA LEU A 180 5.96 21.47 13.49
C LEU A 180 6.58 22.45 14.50
N ILE A 181 5.95 23.62 14.74
CA ILE A 181 6.49 24.67 15.57
C ILE A 181 6.20 24.43 17.05
N HIS A 182 4.96 24.06 17.37
CA HIS A 182 4.48 23.93 18.75
C HIS A 182 3.67 22.66 19.00
N PRO A 183 4.20 21.45 18.74
CA PRO A 183 3.47 20.23 19.03
C PRO A 183 3.20 20.07 20.51
N VAL A 184 2.02 19.56 20.85
CA VAL A 184 1.60 19.31 22.22
C VAL A 184 1.29 17.84 22.43
N PHE A 185 1.85 17.23 23.47
CA PHE A 185 1.64 15.80 23.80
C PHE A 185 0.30 15.57 24.49
N ARG A 186 -0.76 15.94 23.77
CA ARG A 186 -2.15 15.80 24.20
C ARG A 186 -2.64 14.38 23.97
N LEU A 187 -3.51 13.89 24.88
CA LEU A 187 -4.10 12.55 24.78
C LEU A 187 -3.06 11.41 24.66
N PHE A 188 -1.89 11.59 25.27
CA PHE A 188 -0.74 10.71 25.17
C PHE A 188 -1.09 9.26 25.53
N GLN A 189 -1.81 9.01 26.65
CA GLN A 189 -2.18 7.66 27.04
C GLN A 189 -3.10 6.98 26.04
N SER A 190 -4.03 7.73 25.43
CA SER A 190 -4.92 7.23 24.39
C SER A 190 -4.15 6.73 23.19
N GLU A 191 -3.14 7.51 22.78
CA GLU A 191 -2.32 7.15 21.64
C GLU A 191 -1.38 5.96 21.93
N LEU A 192 -0.90 5.85 23.15
CA LEU A 192 -0.12 4.68 23.58
C LEU A 192 -0.91 3.38 23.45
N GLU A 193 -2.20 3.40 23.80
CA GLU A 193 -3.10 2.26 23.59
C GLU A 193 -3.25 1.90 22.11
N THR A 194 -3.28 2.90 21.23
CA THR A 194 -3.35 2.73 19.78
C THR A 194 -2.07 2.07 19.23
N VAL A 195 -0.90 2.54 19.66
CA VAL A 195 0.40 1.94 19.29
C VAL A 195 0.51 0.49 19.79
N TYR A 196 -0.07 0.17 20.96
CA TYR A 196 -0.15 -1.24 21.43
C TYR A 196 -0.97 -2.11 20.48
N GLU A 197 -2.10 -1.60 19.96
CA GLU A 197 -2.91 -2.34 18.99
C GLU A 197 -2.18 -2.55 17.68
N GLU A 198 -1.47 -1.56 17.22
CA GLU A 198 -0.63 -1.66 16.02
C GLU A 198 0.45 -2.74 16.20
N LYS A 199 1.14 -2.75 17.33
CA LYS A 199 2.13 -3.81 17.64
C LYS A 199 1.48 -5.19 17.69
N ASN A 200 0.26 -5.33 18.20
CA ASN A 200 -0.47 -6.59 18.20
C ASN A 200 -0.79 -7.04 16.75
N MET A 201 -1.19 -6.11 15.88
CA MET A 201 -1.46 -6.37 14.47
C MET A 201 -0.22 -6.92 13.76
N TYR A 202 0.95 -6.28 13.91
CA TYR A 202 2.22 -6.79 13.35
C TYR A 202 2.59 -8.16 13.92
N SER A 203 2.34 -8.37 15.23
CA SER A 203 2.65 -9.64 15.90
C SER A 203 1.74 -10.80 15.46
N ASP A 204 0.55 -10.52 14.98
CA ASP A 204 -0.38 -11.52 14.43
C ASP A 204 -0.11 -11.83 12.94
N ASN A 205 0.71 -11.02 12.25
CA ASN A 205 1.11 -11.24 10.86
C ASN A 205 2.39 -12.07 10.76
N PRO A 206 2.36 -13.31 10.22
CA PRO A 206 3.54 -14.18 10.13
C PRO A 206 4.67 -13.62 9.27
N ALA A 207 4.37 -12.91 8.17
CA ALA A 207 5.38 -12.35 7.28
C ALA A 207 6.14 -11.20 7.96
N SER A 208 5.44 -10.31 8.67
CA SER A 208 6.04 -9.24 9.46
C SER A 208 6.96 -9.81 10.54
N MET A 209 6.49 -10.85 11.25
CA MET A 209 7.28 -11.53 12.28
C MET A 209 8.50 -12.27 11.72
N MET A 210 8.41 -12.81 10.51
CA MET A 210 9.56 -13.42 9.82
C MET A 210 10.62 -12.36 9.50
N LEU A 211 10.20 -11.24 8.92
CA LEU A 211 11.12 -10.15 8.56
C LEU A 211 11.79 -9.56 9.80
N GLU A 212 11.05 -9.32 10.88
CA GLU A 212 11.59 -8.83 12.15
C GLU A 212 12.65 -9.79 12.71
N GLN A 213 12.40 -11.11 12.69
CA GLN A 213 13.37 -12.11 13.13
C GLN A 213 14.64 -12.12 12.27
N ILE A 214 14.51 -12.05 10.96
CA ILE A 214 15.63 -12.02 10.01
C ILE A 214 16.47 -10.76 10.25
N THR A 215 15.83 -9.61 10.29
CA THR A 215 16.48 -8.31 10.45
C THR A 215 17.20 -8.20 11.81
N SER A 216 16.52 -8.54 12.91
CA SER A 216 17.10 -8.47 14.26
C SER A 216 18.32 -9.37 14.44
N LYS A 217 18.34 -10.54 13.80
CA LYS A 217 19.49 -11.46 13.86
C LYS A 217 20.63 -10.99 12.96
N PHE A 218 20.33 -10.63 11.72
CA PHE A 218 21.34 -10.26 10.74
C PHE A 218 21.99 -8.92 11.07
N LEU A 219 21.22 -7.92 11.52
CA LEU A 219 21.71 -6.59 11.88
C LEU A 219 22.03 -6.43 13.36
N ALA A 220 22.11 -7.54 14.12
CA ALA A 220 22.47 -7.52 15.54
C ALA A 220 23.75 -6.69 15.79
N GLY A 221 23.71 -5.84 16.83
CA GLY A 221 24.78 -4.92 17.15
C GLY A 221 24.75 -3.61 16.38
N THR A 222 23.70 -3.36 15.58
CA THR A 222 23.45 -2.07 14.94
C THR A 222 22.11 -1.48 15.39
N PRO A 223 21.88 -0.18 15.24
CA PRO A 223 20.56 0.42 15.48
C PRO A 223 19.45 -0.16 14.61
N TYR A 224 19.77 -0.69 13.44
CA TYR A 224 18.80 -1.31 12.51
C TYR A 224 18.28 -2.69 12.96
N ALA A 225 18.82 -3.26 14.04
CA ALA A 225 18.37 -4.55 14.56
C ALA A 225 17.03 -4.48 15.31
N TYR A 226 16.60 -3.30 15.69
CA TYR A 226 15.41 -3.10 16.51
C TYR A 226 14.18 -2.78 15.68
N PRO A 227 12.98 -3.23 16.12
CA PRO A 227 11.75 -2.88 15.43
C PRO A 227 11.47 -1.37 15.51
N ILE A 228 10.94 -0.80 14.43
CA ILE A 228 10.63 0.64 14.33
C ILE A 228 9.63 1.07 15.44
N VAL A 229 8.63 0.23 15.70
CA VAL A 229 7.61 0.46 16.75
C VAL A 229 8.21 0.43 18.16
N GLY A 230 9.43 -0.08 18.30
CA GLY A 230 10.09 -0.29 19.60
C GLY A 230 9.75 -1.64 20.25
N SER A 231 10.47 -1.96 21.32
CA SER A 231 10.22 -3.16 22.11
C SER A 231 8.99 -3.01 23.01
N THR A 232 8.37 -4.13 23.34
CA THR A 232 7.24 -4.17 24.29
C THR A 232 7.61 -3.56 25.65
N GLU A 233 8.84 -3.76 26.10
CA GLU A 233 9.32 -3.25 27.40
C GLU A 233 9.39 -1.72 27.40
N ASN A 234 9.93 -1.12 26.34
CA ASN A 234 10.04 0.34 26.22
C ASN A 234 8.67 0.99 26.05
N LEU A 235 7.76 0.36 25.30
CA LEU A 235 6.39 0.85 25.17
C LEU A 235 5.62 0.88 26.50
N LYS A 236 5.94 -0.02 27.45
CA LYS A 236 5.36 -0.02 28.80
C LYS A 236 5.86 1.12 29.68
N ASN A 237 6.98 1.72 29.35
CA ASN A 237 7.67 2.73 30.15
C ASN A 237 7.99 3.98 29.32
N PRO A 238 7.02 4.62 28.67
CA PRO A 238 7.28 5.79 27.84
C PRO A 238 7.76 6.96 28.72
N LYS A 239 8.68 7.75 28.18
CA LYS A 239 9.23 8.94 28.85
C LYS A 239 8.98 10.16 27.97
N LEU A 240 8.08 11.03 28.42
CA LEU A 240 7.73 12.22 27.65
C LEU A 240 8.89 13.20 27.53
N THR A 241 9.72 13.32 28.56
CA THR A 241 10.93 14.15 28.54
C THR A 241 11.94 13.71 27.49
N GLU A 242 12.07 12.40 27.23
CA GLU A 242 12.92 11.88 26.14
C GLU A 242 12.29 12.21 24.77
N MET A 243 10.97 12.16 24.64
CA MET A 243 10.28 12.55 23.41
C MET A 243 10.42 14.05 23.13
N GLU A 244 10.30 14.91 24.17
CA GLU A 244 10.56 16.34 24.02
C GLU A 244 12.00 16.62 23.61
N ALA A 245 12.97 15.88 24.20
CA ALA A 245 14.36 16.01 23.81
C ALA A 245 14.60 15.58 22.36
N PHE A 246 13.93 14.51 21.92
CA PHE A 246 13.94 14.04 20.53
C PHE A 246 13.39 15.11 19.59
N TYR A 247 12.24 15.69 19.89
CA TYR A 247 11.66 16.79 19.12
C TYR A 247 12.63 17.98 19.00
N LYS A 248 13.10 18.50 20.14
CA LYS A 248 14.03 19.67 20.18
C LYS A 248 15.31 19.43 19.39
N LYS A 249 15.78 18.19 19.33
CA LYS A 249 17.02 17.83 18.63
C LYS A 249 16.82 17.66 17.13
N TYR A 250 15.73 17.04 16.70
CA TYR A 250 15.58 16.57 15.33
C TYR A 250 14.58 17.37 14.50
N TYR A 251 13.56 18.01 15.11
CA TYR A 251 12.53 18.78 14.41
C TYR A 251 12.92 20.25 14.28
N VAL A 252 14.05 20.48 13.65
CA VAL A 252 14.61 21.81 13.36
C VAL A 252 14.72 21.99 11.85
N ALA A 253 14.52 23.21 11.35
CA ALA A 253 14.43 23.48 9.92
C ALA A 253 15.65 22.97 9.13
N SER A 254 16.86 23.08 9.68
CA SER A 254 18.10 22.59 9.03
C SER A 254 18.17 21.05 8.91
N ASN A 255 17.28 20.31 9.58
CA ASN A 255 17.19 18.84 9.55
C ASN A 255 15.93 18.35 8.82
N MET A 256 15.12 19.24 8.28
CA MET A 256 13.86 18.92 7.64
C MET A 256 13.81 19.40 6.20
N GLY A 257 12.85 18.92 5.46
CA GLY A 257 12.56 19.36 4.12
C GLY A 257 11.11 19.19 3.72
N LEU A 258 10.75 19.87 2.64
CA LEU A 258 9.45 19.83 2.00
C LEU A 258 9.56 19.21 0.62
N VAL A 259 8.63 18.34 0.30
CA VAL A 259 8.41 17.84 -1.07
C VAL A 259 6.99 18.21 -1.48
N LEU A 260 6.87 18.99 -2.56
CA LEU A 260 5.59 19.35 -3.16
C LEU A 260 5.62 18.98 -4.65
N SER A 261 4.69 18.14 -5.07
CA SER A 261 4.62 17.66 -6.47
C SER A 261 3.19 17.68 -6.95
N GLY A 262 2.96 18.25 -8.13
CA GLY A 262 1.64 18.31 -8.74
C GLY A 262 1.32 19.67 -9.32
N ASP A 263 0.05 20.04 -9.29
CA ASP A 263 -0.48 21.28 -9.86
C ASP A 263 -0.17 22.49 -8.95
N ILE A 264 1.05 23.00 -9.06
CA ILE A 264 1.56 24.10 -8.25
C ILE A 264 2.12 25.25 -9.11
N ASP A 265 1.95 26.49 -8.64
CA ASP A 265 2.63 27.67 -9.15
C ASP A 265 3.79 28.04 -8.21
N VAL A 266 5.00 27.85 -8.68
CA VAL A 266 6.23 28.09 -7.88
C VAL A 266 6.35 29.56 -7.47
N THR A 267 5.88 30.49 -8.30
CA THR A 267 5.99 31.93 -8.05
C THR A 267 5.11 32.37 -6.88
N GLU A 268 3.89 31.80 -6.77
CA GLU A 268 2.97 32.06 -5.67
C GLU A 268 3.38 31.26 -4.41
N LEU A 269 3.91 30.05 -4.61
CA LEU A 269 4.19 29.11 -3.54
C LEU A 269 5.41 29.52 -2.68
N MET A 270 6.51 29.96 -3.27
CA MET A 270 7.73 30.26 -2.49
C MET A 270 7.55 31.36 -1.43
N PRO A 271 6.91 32.51 -1.70
CA PRO A 271 6.59 33.47 -0.66
C PRO A 271 5.68 32.93 0.44
N LEU A 272 4.76 32.01 0.08
CA LEU A 272 3.91 31.34 1.03
C LEU A 272 4.70 30.41 1.96
N LEU A 273 5.61 29.60 1.42
CA LEU A 273 6.48 28.73 2.22
C LEU A 273 7.39 29.54 3.17
N GLU A 274 7.95 30.65 2.73
CA GLU A 274 8.72 31.54 3.61
C GLU A 274 7.86 32.12 4.76
N ARG A 275 6.62 32.52 4.47
CA ARG A 275 5.70 33.05 5.48
C ARG A 275 5.26 31.99 6.49
N THR A 276 5.18 30.73 6.07
CA THR A 276 4.68 29.62 6.87
C THR A 276 5.83 28.80 7.48
N PHE A 277 6.49 27.98 6.72
CA PHE A 277 7.59 27.12 7.18
C PHE A 277 8.86 27.91 7.53
N GLY A 278 9.05 29.11 6.97
CA GLY A 278 10.16 29.97 7.34
C GLY A 278 10.15 30.43 8.80
N ARG A 279 8.99 30.27 9.50
CA ARG A 279 8.85 30.53 10.94
C ARG A 279 9.53 29.50 11.84
N LEU A 280 9.85 28.30 11.32
CA LEU A 280 10.52 27.26 12.10
C LEU A 280 11.94 27.69 12.49
N GLU A 281 12.34 27.31 13.71
CA GLU A 281 13.70 27.54 14.18
C GLU A 281 14.71 26.80 13.28
N ARG A 282 15.77 27.49 12.85
CA ARG A 282 16.82 26.87 12.03
C ARG A 282 17.44 25.67 12.73
N GLY A 283 17.77 25.80 13.99
CA GLY A 283 18.44 24.81 14.82
C GLY A 283 19.78 24.34 14.29
N VAL A 284 20.34 23.32 14.92
CA VAL A 284 21.61 22.68 14.49
C VAL A 284 21.27 21.31 13.92
N LYS A 285 21.64 21.06 12.67
CA LYS A 285 21.43 19.75 12.05
C LYS A 285 22.20 18.67 12.82
N PRO A 286 21.53 17.64 13.33
CA PRO A 286 22.18 16.54 14.02
C PRO A 286 23.12 15.77 13.08
N VAL A 287 24.26 15.34 13.61
CA VAL A 287 25.20 14.50 12.89
C VAL A 287 24.96 13.04 13.32
N ARG A 288 24.68 12.16 12.39
CA ARG A 288 24.60 10.73 12.63
C ARG A 288 25.98 10.10 12.59
N GLU A 289 26.24 9.23 13.55
CA GLU A 289 27.41 8.37 13.50
C GLU A 289 27.30 7.33 12.40
N LYS A 290 28.44 6.98 11.82
CA LYS A 290 28.47 5.92 10.82
C LYS A 290 28.18 4.57 11.46
N VAL A 291 27.16 3.90 11.00
CA VAL A 291 26.83 2.55 11.45
C VAL A 291 27.81 1.53 10.83
N VAL A 292 28.50 0.79 11.68
CA VAL A 292 29.37 -0.31 11.27
C VAL A 292 28.75 -1.61 11.76
N ALA A 293 28.20 -2.40 10.83
CA ALA A 293 27.66 -3.70 11.18
C ALA A 293 28.78 -4.67 11.59
N PRO A 294 28.62 -5.42 12.69
CA PRO A 294 29.61 -6.40 13.12
C PRO A 294 29.94 -7.43 12.02
N ALA A 295 31.21 -7.79 11.89
CA ALA A 295 31.65 -8.77 10.91
C ALA A 295 31.04 -10.14 11.21
N ILE A 296 30.60 -10.82 10.14
CA ILE A 296 30.24 -12.24 10.20
C ILE A 296 31.54 -13.03 9.90
N ASN A 297 31.91 -13.93 10.78
CA ASN A 297 33.14 -14.74 10.63
C ASN A 297 32.75 -16.17 10.25
N GLY A 298 32.96 -16.55 9.00
CA GLY A 298 32.53 -17.81 8.44
C GLY A 298 31.00 -17.93 8.31
N ARG A 299 30.54 -19.15 8.17
CA ARG A 299 29.11 -19.49 8.08
C ARG A 299 28.50 -19.51 9.48
N VAL A 300 27.53 -18.63 9.74
CA VAL A 300 26.74 -18.60 10.97
C VAL A 300 25.36 -19.18 10.69
N GLU A 301 24.94 -20.20 11.42
CA GLU A 301 23.63 -20.84 11.27
C GLU A 301 22.71 -20.49 12.43
N ASP A 302 21.43 -20.14 12.08
CA ASP A 302 20.36 -19.94 13.04
C ASP A 302 18.99 -20.28 12.42
N LYS A 303 17.90 -20.01 13.12
CA LYS A 303 16.54 -20.37 12.72
C LYS A 303 15.62 -19.19 12.87
N PHE A 304 14.56 -19.18 12.03
CA PHE A 304 13.41 -18.31 12.22
C PHE A 304 12.11 -19.13 12.26
N LEU A 305 11.10 -18.61 12.92
CA LEU A 305 9.79 -19.26 13.04
C LEU A 305 8.83 -18.72 11.98
N PHE A 306 8.20 -19.64 11.27
CA PHE A 306 7.14 -19.30 10.33
C PHE A 306 6.11 -20.44 10.29
N PRO A 307 4.79 -20.14 10.39
CA PRO A 307 3.75 -21.15 10.60
C PRO A 307 3.30 -21.83 9.28
N MET A 308 4.23 -22.40 8.54
CA MET A 308 3.97 -23.16 7.32
C MET A 308 4.49 -24.59 7.48
N PRO A 309 3.66 -25.57 7.87
CA PRO A 309 4.08 -26.95 8.06
C PRO A 309 4.62 -27.55 6.75
N ILE A 310 5.55 -28.50 6.88
CA ILE A 310 6.07 -29.30 5.77
C ILE A 310 7.05 -28.54 4.86
N ILE A 311 6.77 -27.31 4.48
CA ILE A 311 7.64 -26.51 3.60
C ILE A 311 8.93 -26.13 4.35
N LYS A 312 10.07 -26.45 3.76
CA LYS A 312 11.39 -25.98 4.20
C LYS A 312 11.71 -24.67 3.49
N MET A 313 12.51 -23.83 4.13
CA MET A 313 13.02 -22.60 3.56
C MET A 313 14.37 -22.31 4.16
N SER A 314 15.32 -21.88 3.33
CA SER A 314 16.64 -21.40 3.75
C SER A 314 16.83 -19.98 3.24
N VAL A 315 17.34 -19.10 4.08
CA VAL A 315 17.67 -17.70 3.76
C VAL A 315 19.15 -17.49 4.03
N MET A 316 19.90 -17.17 2.98
CA MET A 316 21.32 -16.84 3.02
C MET A 316 21.46 -15.32 2.97
N LEU A 317 22.14 -14.73 3.94
CA LEU A 317 22.28 -13.28 4.09
C LEU A 317 23.77 -12.93 4.11
N PHE A 318 24.17 -12.13 3.15
CA PHE A 318 25.53 -11.61 3.03
C PHE A 318 25.51 -10.11 3.35
N ARG A 319 26.57 -9.61 4.02
CA ARG A 319 26.71 -8.16 4.21
C ARG A 319 26.77 -7.48 2.85
N ALA A 320 26.04 -6.40 2.73
CA ALA A 320 25.92 -5.63 1.49
C ALA A 320 26.01 -4.12 1.80
N PRO A 321 26.24 -3.29 0.77
CA PRO A 321 26.26 -1.84 0.94
C PRO A 321 24.87 -1.31 1.27
N GLY A 322 24.80 -0.06 1.72
CA GLY A 322 23.55 0.69 1.83
C GLY A 322 22.94 0.97 0.45
N GLU A 323 21.69 1.41 0.45
CA GLU A 323 20.89 1.64 -0.77
C GLU A 323 21.51 2.66 -1.72
N TYR A 324 22.20 3.66 -1.18
CA TYR A 324 22.78 4.80 -1.94
C TYR A 324 24.30 4.75 -2.02
N ASP A 325 24.92 3.60 -1.70
CA ASP A 325 26.35 3.39 -1.84
C ASP A 325 26.74 3.31 -3.31
N PRO A 326 27.95 3.75 -3.71
CA PRO A 326 28.43 3.63 -5.08
C PRO A 326 28.41 2.21 -5.67
N ASP A 327 28.51 1.16 -4.85
CA ASP A 327 28.43 -0.23 -5.30
C ASP A 327 26.98 -0.71 -5.50
N ALA A 328 25.97 0.00 -5.00
CA ALA A 328 24.57 -0.44 -5.03
C ALA A 328 24.04 -0.67 -6.46
N PRO A 329 24.33 0.16 -7.47
CA PRO A 329 23.90 -0.10 -8.85
C PRO A 329 24.47 -1.40 -9.43
N ALA A 330 25.75 -1.65 -9.22
CA ALA A 330 26.39 -2.89 -9.69
C ALA A 330 25.83 -4.12 -8.94
N LEU A 331 25.57 -3.99 -7.65
CA LEU A 331 24.94 -5.07 -6.87
C LEU A 331 23.50 -5.32 -7.31
N LYS A 332 22.71 -4.29 -7.61
CA LYS A 332 21.35 -4.45 -8.16
C LYS A 332 21.36 -5.22 -9.47
N VAL A 333 22.30 -4.90 -10.38
CA VAL A 333 22.49 -5.66 -11.62
C VAL A 333 22.90 -7.10 -11.33
N ALA A 334 23.81 -7.33 -10.38
CA ALA A 334 24.22 -8.67 -9.96
C ALA A 334 23.07 -9.50 -9.40
N MET A 335 22.21 -8.89 -8.57
CA MET A 335 21.01 -9.55 -8.04
C MET A 335 20.01 -9.88 -9.14
N ALA A 336 19.80 -8.97 -10.11
CA ALA A 336 18.91 -9.20 -11.24
C ALA A 336 19.44 -10.24 -12.24
N LEU A 337 20.77 -10.42 -12.33
CA LEU A 337 21.38 -11.55 -13.05
C LEU A 337 21.18 -12.89 -12.33
N LEU A 338 20.95 -12.86 -10.99
CA LEU A 338 20.58 -14.05 -10.24
C LEU A 338 19.09 -14.36 -10.37
N ASN A 339 18.21 -13.35 -10.27
CA ASN A 339 16.76 -13.53 -10.29
C ASN A 339 16.08 -12.26 -10.83
N ASN A 340 15.15 -12.39 -11.76
CA ASN A 340 14.43 -11.28 -12.36
C ASN A 340 13.03 -11.66 -12.85
N ASP A 341 12.17 -10.68 -13.10
CA ASP A 341 10.76 -10.86 -13.49
C ASP A 341 10.55 -11.60 -14.81
N ASN A 342 11.58 -11.64 -15.68
CA ASN A 342 11.53 -12.40 -16.94
C ASN A 342 11.93 -13.87 -16.77
N ASN A 343 12.22 -14.32 -15.54
CA ASN A 343 12.66 -15.68 -15.22
C ASN A 343 13.93 -16.13 -15.97
N THR A 344 14.87 -15.22 -16.21
CA THR A 344 16.08 -15.45 -17.00
C THR A 344 17.36 -15.47 -16.16
N GLY A 345 17.27 -15.22 -14.86
CA GLY A 345 18.41 -15.21 -13.94
C GLY A 345 18.99 -16.60 -13.68
N LEU A 346 20.19 -16.62 -13.13
CA LEU A 346 20.89 -17.88 -12.81
C LEU A 346 20.15 -18.71 -11.74
N LEU A 347 19.50 -18.08 -10.77
CA LEU A 347 18.65 -18.78 -9.80
C LEU A 347 17.31 -19.18 -10.42
N ASP A 348 16.78 -18.37 -11.35
CA ASP A 348 15.55 -18.71 -12.07
C ASP A 348 15.70 -20.02 -12.84
N GLU A 349 16.92 -20.34 -13.33
CA GLU A 349 17.21 -21.64 -13.94
C GLU A 349 16.87 -22.81 -13.03
N LEU A 350 17.07 -22.67 -11.71
CA LEU A 350 16.77 -23.74 -10.75
C LEU A 350 15.25 -23.97 -10.62
N THR A 351 14.46 -22.92 -10.72
CA THR A 351 12.99 -22.99 -10.69
C THR A 351 12.45 -23.47 -12.06
N ASN A 352 13.01 -22.94 -13.16
CA ASN A 352 12.62 -23.32 -14.52
C ASN A 352 12.90 -24.80 -14.78
N ASP A 353 14.03 -25.32 -14.30
CA ASP A 353 14.46 -26.73 -14.45
C ASP A 353 13.86 -27.64 -13.36
N ASN A 354 12.86 -27.16 -12.60
CA ASN A 354 12.16 -27.91 -11.56
C ASN A 354 13.09 -28.50 -10.47
N ARG A 355 14.22 -27.88 -10.18
CA ARG A 355 15.18 -28.32 -9.15
C ARG A 355 14.80 -27.83 -7.76
N VAL A 356 14.10 -26.70 -7.67
CA VAL A 356 13.55 -26.10 -6.44
C VAL A 356 12.14 -25.59 -6.72
N TYR A 357 11.34 -25.34 -5.67
CA TYR A 357 10.04 -24.68 -5.85
C TYR A 357 10.19 -23.18 -6.08
N LEU A 358 11.12 -22.57 -5.37
CA LEU A 358 11.36 -21.14 -5.45
C LEU A 358 12.81 -20.86 -5.12
N SER A 359 13.43 -19.99 -5.89
CA SER A 359 14.66 -19.31 -5.55
C SER A 359 14.53 -17.84 -5.87
N MET A 360 15.04 -16.98 -5.01
CA MET A 360 15.02 -15.55 -5.23
C MET A 360 16.27 -14.89 -4.66
N ALA A 361 16.63 -13.75 -5.23
CA ALA A 361 17.73 -12.91 -4.78
C ALA A 361 17.27 -11.45 -4.71
N GLN A 362 17.62 -10.77 -3.62
CA GLN A 362 17.26 -9.37 -3.42
C GLN A 362 18.31 -8.61 -2.63
N HIS A 363 18.61 -7.38 -3.04
CA HIS A 363 19.35 -6.42 -2.22
C HIS A 363 18.38 -5.72 -1.26
N LEU A 364 18.59 -5.91 0.03
CA LEU A 364 17.84 -5.25 1.10
C LEU A 364 18.73 -4.15 1.68
N GLY A 365 18.71 -2.98 1.08
CA GLY A 365 19.48 -1.82 1.51
C GLY A 365 18.69 -0.96 2.50
N VAL A 366 19.34 -0.55 3.59
CA VAL A 366 18.96 0.62 4.37
C VAL A 366 19.98 1.73 4.09
N ASN A 367 19.86 2.90 4.69
CA ASN A 367 20.72 4.02 4.30
C ASN A 367 22.22 3.70 4.41
N GLN A 368 22.68 3.08 5.52
CA GLN A 368 24.10 2.90 5.79
C GLN A 368 24.64 1.48 5.67
N THR A 369 23.79 0.48 5.52
CA THR A 369 24.16 -0.94 5.42
C THR A 369 23.10 -1.71 4.65
N GLY A 370 23.34 -2.97 4.35
CA GLY A 370 22.36 -3.81 3.66
C GLY A 370 22.66 -5.29 3.74
N ALA A 371 21.78 -6.07 3.12
CA ALA A 371 21.92 -7.49 2.92
C ALA A 371 21.76 -7.86 1.44
N ALA A 372 22.65 -8.64 0.89
CA ALA A 372 22.36 -9.43 -0.29
C ALA A 372 21.71 -10.73 0.19
N MET A 373 20.41 -10.84 0.00
CA MET A 373 19.62 -11.98 0.43
C MET A 373 19.40 -12.96 -0.71
N VAL A 374 19.64 -14.23 -0.46
CA VAL A 374 19.24 -15.33 -1.33
C VAL A 374 18.35 -16.28 -0.55
N MET A 375 17.15 -16.50 -1.03
CA MET A 375 16.17 -17.41 -0.41
C MET A 375 15.92 -18.60 -1.32
N VAL A 376 15.74 -19.78 -0.75
CA VAL A 376 15.39 -20.99 -1.49
C VAL A 376 14.36 -21.83 -0.73
N VAL A 377 13.38 -22.33 -1.49
CA VAL A 377 12.38 -23.30 -1.04
C VAL A 377 12.62 -24.60 -1.80
N PRO A 378 13.19 -25.63 -1.18
CA PRO A 378 13.43 -26.92 -1.82
C PRO A 378 12.11 -27.65 -2.10
N LYS A 379 12.10 -28.50 -3.12
CA LYS A 379 10.99 -29.40 -3.37
C LYS A 379 10.70 -30.33 -2.19
N LEU A 380 9.45 -30.79 -2.10
CA LEU A 380 9.04 -31.76 -1.08
C LEU A 380 9.99 -32.95 -1.08
N LEU A 381 10.37 -33.42 0.11
CA LEU A 381 11.31 -34.52 0.36
C LEU A 381 12.78 -34.20 0.05
N CYS A 382 13.10 -33.08 -0.63
CA CYS A 382 14.48 -32.66 -0.82
C CYS A 382 15.08 -32.09 0.48
N LYS A 383 16.41 -32.29 0.61
CA LYS A 383 17.15 -31.70 1.74
C LYS A 383 17.41 -30.22 1.49
N ALA A 384 17.23 -29.38 2.50
CA ALA A 384 17.56 -27.95 2.42
C ALA A 384 18.98 -27.71 1.92
N LYS A 385 19.97 -28.44 2.47
CA LYS A 385 21.38 -28.35 2.05
C LYS A 385 21.61 -28.61 0.55
N THR A 386 20.81 -29.47 -0.09
CA THR A 386 20.90 -29.69 -1.54
C THR A 386 20.50 -28.46 -2.31
N ALA A 387 19.39 -27.82 -1.94
CA ALA A 387 18.92 -26.59 -2.59
C ALA A 387 19.88 -25.40 -2.31
N GLU A 388 20.40 -25.30 -1.11
CA GLU A 388 21.44 -24.32 -0.75
C GLU A 388 22.69 -24.45 -1.64
N ASN A 389 23.19 -25.67 -1.81
CA ASN A 389 24.34 -25.93 -2.68
C ASN A 389 24.06 -25.57 -4.13
N LEU A 390 22.82 -25.77 -4.62
CA LEU A 390 22.43 -25.33 -5.96
C LEU A 390 22.52 -23.81 -6.09
N CYS A 391 22.02 -23.06 -5.08
CA CYS A 391 22.13 -21.60 -5.08
C CYS A 391 23.59 -21.15 -5.03
N PHE A 392 24.43 -21.77 -4.21
CA PHE A 392 25.86 -21.44 -4.18
C PHE A 392 26.54 -21.72 -5.53
N THR A 393 26.16 -22.78 -6.23
CA THR A 393 26.70 -23.05 -7.60
C THR A 393 26.35 -21.89 -8.53
N GLN A 394 25.14 -21.35 -8.47
CA GLN A 394 24.74 -20.20 -9.31
C GLN A 394 25.47 -18.91 -8.91
N ILE A 395 25.66 -18.69 -7.62
CA ILE A 395 26.45 -17.55 -7.10
C ILE A 395 27.91 -17.65 -7.59
N GLU A 396 28.51 -18.84 -7.58
CA GLU A 396 29.88 -19.03 -8.12
C GLU A 396 29.94 -18.76 -9.62
N LYS A 397 28.93 -19.16 -10.40
CA LYS A 397 28.84 -18.76 -11.82
C LYS A 397 28.85 -17.25 -11.99
N LEU A 398 28.05 -16.53 -11.18
CA LEU A 398 28.02 -15.06 -11.19
C LEU A 398 29.42 -14.47 -10.89
N LYS A 399 30.09 -14.96 -9.84
CA LYS A 399 31.45 -14.53 -9.43
C LYS A 399 32.52 -14.81 -10.49
N ASN A 400 32.31 -15.83 -11.29
CA ASN A 400 33.21 -16.21 -12.40
C ASN A 400 32.87 -15.50 -13.72
N GLY A 401 31.77 -14.74 -13.76
CA GLY A 401 31.31 -14.07 -14.96
C GLY A 401 30.70 -15.03 -15.98
N GLU A 402 30.17 -16.18 -15.55
CA GLU A 402 29.55 -17.19 -16.41
C GLU A 402 28.10 -16.78 -16.79
N PHE A 403 27.97 -15.62 -17.41
CA PHE A 403 26.76 -15.07 -18.02
C PHE A 403 27.13 -14.34 -19.31
N SER A 404 26.23 -14.28 -20.30
CA SER A 404 26.49 -13.61 -21.56
C SER A 404 26.44 -12.08 -21.45
N ASP A 405 27.13 -11.36 -22.34
CA ASP A 405 27.03 -9.90 -22.43
C ASP A 405 25.64 -9.49 -22.87
N GLU A 406 24.97 -10.30 -23.66
CA GLU A 406 23.58 -10.13 -24.03
C GLU A 406 22.67 -10.14 -22.80
N ARG A 407 22.75 -11.16 -21.93
CA ARG A 407 21.98 -11.22 -20.68
C ARG A 407 22.23 -10.00 -19.77
N LEU A 408 23.51 -9.59 -19.64
CA LEU A 408 23.87 -8.39 -18.90
C LEU A 408 23.18 -7.13 -19.47
N SER A 409 23.22 -6.97 -20.80
CA SER A 409 22.56 -5.84 -21.48
C SER A 409 21.07 -5.82 -21.25
N LEU A 410 20.41 -6.99 -21.34
CA LEU A 410 18.98 -7.14 -21.16
C LEU A 410 18.53 -6.84 -19.73
N VAL A 411 19.23 -7.36 -18.74
CA VAL A 411 18.95 -7.08 -17.33
C VAL A 411 19.07 -5.57 -17.03
N LYS A 412 20.09 -4.92 -17.56
CA LYS A 412 20.28 -3.47 -17.41
C LYS A 412 19.13 -2.69 -18.04
N GLN A 413 18.63 -3.13 -19.20
CA GLN A 413 17.49 -2.49 -19.89
C GLN A 413 16.23 -2.60 -19.04
N VAL A 414 15.92 -3.77 -18.49
CA VAL A 414 14.75 -3.97 -17.60
C VAL A 414 14.84 -3.06 -16.38
N LEU A 415 15.97 -3.06 -15.67
CA LEU A 415 16.16 -2.19 -14.50
C LEU A 415 16.05 -0.69 -14.85
N THR A 416 16.51 -0.29 -16.04
CA THR A 416 16.35 1.09 -16.52
C THR A 416 14.89 1.42 -16.75
N ASN A 417 14.13 0.54 -17.41
CA ASN A 417 12.71 0.71 -17.65
C ASN A 417 11.91 0.80 -16.32
N ASP A 418 12.26 -0.04 -15.34
CA ASP A 418 11.62 -0.01 -14.02
C ASP A 418 11.90 1.30 -13.27
N ASN A 419 13.14 1.80 -13.31
CA ASN A 419 13.51 3.09 -12.74
C ASN A 419 12.73 4.25 -13.40
N GLU A 420 12.59 4.26 -14.73
CA GLU A 420 11.80 5.25 -15.47
C GLU A 420 10.32 5.17 -15.11
N SER A 421 9.75 3.97 -15.03
CA SER A 421 8.35 3.74 -14.65
C SER A 421 8.03 4.20 -13.23
N ASN A 422 9.00 4.11 -12.31
CA ASN A 422 8.87 4.61 -10.94
C ASN A 422 8.87 6.14 -10.83
N LEU A 423 9.12 6.85 -11.91
CA LEU A 423 9.03 8.31 -11.95
C LEU A 423 7.77 8.83 -12.67
N GLU A 424 6.94 7.98 -13.23
CA GLU A 424 5.82 8.36 -14.10
C GLU A 424 4.69 9.08 -13.37
N THR A 425 4.29 8.62 -12.19
CA THR A 425 3.16 9.22 -11.47
C THR A 425 3.62 10.20 -10.40
N ILE A 426 2.76 11.19 -10.09
CA ILE A 426 3.01 12.17 -9.02
C ILE A 426 3.33 11.44 -7.70
N ALA A 427 2.55 10.43 -7.33
CA ALA A 427 2.75 9.69 -6.09
C ALA A 427 4.10 8.99 -6.03
N LYS A 428 4.40 8.12 -7.00
CA LYS A 428 5.68 7.38 -7.04
C LYS A 428 6.89 8.32 -7.10
N ARG A 429 6.83 9.35 -7.95
CA ARG A 429 7.89 10.34 -8.06
C ARG A 429 8.12 11.08 -6.75
N SER A 430 7.04 11.45 -6.06
CA SER A 430 7.13 12.10 -4.75
C SER A 430 7.78 11.22 -3.69
N GLU A 431 7.47 9.91 -3.67
CA GLU A 431 8.13 8.95 -2.79
C GLU A 431 9.64 8.86 -3.07
N GLN A 432 10.03 8.88 -4.35
CA GLN A 432 11.45 8.92 -4.71
C GLN A 432 12.11 10.22 -4.27
N MET A 433 11.42 11.36 -4.37
CA MET A 433 11.91 12.64 -3.87
C MET A 433 12.07 12.64 -2.35
N VAL A 434 11.11 12.09 -1.61
CA VAL A 434 11.16 11.94 -0.14
C VAL A 434 12.36 11.10 0.27
N THR A 435 12.55 9.93 -0.34
CA THR A 435 13.66 9.02 0.01
C THR A 435 15.02 9.60 -0.37
N ALA A 436 15.15 10.26 -1.52
CA ALA A 436 16.38 10.93 -1.94
C ALA A 436 16.75 12.10 -1.01
N MET A 437 15.77 12.93 -0.64
CA MET A 437 15.94 14.02 0.31
C MET A 437 16.37 13.51 1.69
N ALA A 438 15.70 12.45 2.18
CA ALA A 438 16.03 11.82 3.46
C ALA A 438 17.43 11.19 3.47
N ALA A 439 17.88 10.66 2.34
CA ALA A 439 19.23 10.15 2.15
C ALA A 439 20.29 11.28 2.08
N GLY A 440 19.86 12.53 1.99
CA GLY A 440 20.76 13.68 1.87
C GLY A 440 21.36 13.87 0.47
N LEU A 441 20.81 13.19 -0.53
CA LEU A 441 21.20 13.35 -1.93
C LEU A 441 20.60 14.63 -2.52
N SER A 442 21.19 15.16 -3.59
CA SER A 442 20.49 16.03 -4.53
C SER A 442 19.63 15.19 -5.48
N TRP A 443 18.58 15.77 -6.07
CA TRP A 443 17.78 15.07 -7.06
C TRP A 443 18.61 14.58 -8.25
N ASN A 444 19.53 15.41 -8.70
CA ASN A 444 20.44 15.02 -9.78
C ASN A 444 21.36 13.86 -9.41
N ASP A 445 21.88 13.80 -8.19
CA ASP A 445 22.72 12.68 -7.75
C ASP A 445 21.91 11.40 -7.58
N TYR A 446 20.65 11.52 -7.10
CA TYR A 446 19.71 10.40 -7.09
C TYR A 446 19.47 9.86 -8.50
N LEU A 447 19.13 10.71 -9.48
CA LEU A 447 18.92 10.30 -10.87
C LEU A 447 20.19 9.70 -11.49
N LYS A 448 21.38 10.22 -11.19
CA LYS A 448 22.65 9.61 -11.62
C LYS A 448 22.83 8.20 -11.04
N LEU A 449 22.53 8.03 -9.76
CA LEU A 449 22.59 6.70 -9.12
C LEU A 449 21.64 5.71 -9.77
N GLN A 450 20.40 6.13 -10.05
CA GLN A 450 19.41 5.29 -10.73
C GLN A 450 19.84 4.93 -12.17
N SER A 451 20.39 5.90 -12.90
CA SER A 451 20.87 5.68 -14.28
C SER A 451 22.18 4.88 -14.34
N ALA A 452 22.95 4.83 -13.25
CA ALA A 452 24.21 4.10 -13.20
C ALA A 452 24.07 2.60 -13.52
N VAL A 453 22.91 2.01 -13.28
CA VAL A 453 22.64 0.59 -13.67
C VAL A 453 22.88 0.34 -15.15
N SER A 454 22.61 1.33 -16.02
CA SER A 454 22.80 1.21 -17.47
C SER A 454 24.27 1.13 -17.88
N THR A 455 25.19 1.66 -17.07
CA THR A 455 26.65 1.73 -17.37
C THR A 455 27.44 0.62 -16.69
N VAL A 456 26.83 -0.18 -15.83
CA VAL A 456 27.49 -1.30 -15.14
C VAL A 456 28.12 -2.27 -16.15
N THR A 457 29.39 -2.57 -15.93
CA THR A 457 30.15 -3.52 -16.78
C THR A 457 30.13 -4.94 -16.19
N ARG A 458 30.55 -5.91 -16.98
CA ARG A 458 30.78 -7.29 -16.51
C ARG A 458 31.76 -7.34 -15.34
N ASP A 459 32.82 -6.57 -15.43
CA ASP A 459 33.86 -6.55 -14.40
C ASP A 459 33.32 -5.94 -13.08
N ASP A 460 32.45 -4.93 -13.16
CA ASP A 460 31.78 -4.38 -11.99
C ASP A 460 30.89 -5.43 -11.31
N VAL A 461 30.12 -6.20 -12.10
CA VAL A 461 29.29 -7.30 -11.56
C VAL A 461 30.16 -8.36 -10.88
N ILE A 462 31.24 -8.80 -11.52
CA ILE A 462 32.18 -9.78 -10.94
C ILE A 462 32.80 -9.23 -9.67
N ALA A 463 33.22 -7.95 -9.68
CA ALA A 463 33.84 -7.31 -8.53
C ALA A 463 32.90 -7.25 -7.31
N VAL A 464 31.64 -6.79 -7.49
CA VAL A 464 30.66 -6.74 -6.40
C VAL A 464 30.23 -8.15 -5.97
N ALA A 465 30.08 -9.10 -6.90
CA ALA A 465 29.76 -10.48 -6.57
C ALA A 465 30.85 -11.12 -5.68
N ARG A 466 32.12 -10.94 -6.03
CA ARG A 466 33.24 -11.41 -5.21
C ARG A 466 33.39 -10.69 -3.89
N LYS A 467 33.10 -9.40 -3.86
CA LYS A 467 33.17 -8.55 -2.66
C LYS A 467 32.14 -8.94 -1.62
N TYR A 468 30.90 -9.23 -2.04
CA TYR A 468 29.78 -9.39 -1.13
C TYR A 468 29.38 -10.85 -0.91
N PHE A 469 29.41 -11.73 -1.92
CA PHE A 469 29.11 -13.16 -1.75
C PHE A 469 30.36 -13.95 -1.31
N THR A 470 30.69 -13.79 -0.04
CA THR A 470 31.86 -14.43 0.58
C THR A 470 31.45 -15.64 1.42
N ASP A 471 32.43 -16.35 1.99
CA ASP A 471 32.19 -17.43 2.96
C ASP A 471 31.70 -16.91 4.33
N ASN A 472 31.63 -15.59 4.50
CA ASN A 472 31.16 -14.92 5.71
C ASN A 472 29.68 -14.54 5.54
N TYR A 473 28.77 -15.41 5.92
CA TYR A 473 27.34 -15.21 5.75
C TYR A 473 26.52 -15.83 6.87
N MET A 474 25.29 -15.36 7.03
CA MET A 474 24.31 -15.96 7.93
C MET A 474 23.33 -16.83 7.15
N LEU A 475 23.14 -18.07 7.60
CA LEU A 475 22.17 -19.00 7.03
C LEU A 475 21.06 -19.23 8.05
N LEU A 476 19.84 -18.83 7.69
CA LEU A 476 18.67 -19.00 8.51
C LEU A 476 17.77 -20.10 7.95
N HIS A 477 17.46 -21.09 8.78
CA HIS A 477 16.53 -22.16 8.44
C HIS A 477 15.15 -21.89 9.05
N LYS A 478 14.12 -22.00 8.24
CA LYS A 478 12.75 -21.96 8.73
C LYS A 478 12.46 -23.15 9.65
N LYS A 479 11.90 -22.85 10.83
CA LYS A 479 11.26 -23.81 11.73
C LYS A 479 9.75 -23.55 11.76
N ASN A 480 8.94 -24.60 11.69
CA ASN A 480 7.49 -24.42 11.80
C ASN A 480 7.09 -23.96 13.20
N GLY A 481 6.28 -22.93 13.28
CA GLY A 481 5.74 -22.35 14.52
C GLY A 481 5.55 -20.85 14.45
N LYS A 482 4.83 -20.31 15.42
CA LYS A 482 4.68 -18.85 15.61
C LYS A 482 5.66 -18.36 16.66
N CYS A 483 6.15 -17.15 16.52
CA CYS A 483 6.96 -16.48 17.55
C CYS A 483 6.16 -16.35 18.85
N LYS A 484 6.87 -16.55 19.97
CA LYS A 484 6.31 -16.10 21.25
C LYS A 484 6.51 -14.58 21.31
N VAL A 485 5.43 -13.87 21.39
CA VAL A 485 5.41 -12.43 21.63
C VAL A 485 4.98 -12.22 23.08
N ASP A 486 5.70 -11.39 23.81
CA ASP A 486 5.37 -11.05 25.18
C ASP A 486 4.00 -10.40 25.24
N LYS A 487 3.20 -10.82 26.22
CA LYS A 487 1.94 -10.15 26.47
C LYS A 487 2.21 -8.73 26.94
N ILE A 488 1.59 -7.77 26.27
CA ILE A 488 1.56 -6.40 26.75
C ILE A 488 0.59 -6.38 27.92
N THR A 489 1.11 -6.38 29.15
CA THR A 489 0.29 -6.12 30.32
C THR A 489 0.06 -4.61 30.37
N LYS A 490 -1.16 -4.20 30.06
CA LYS A 490 -1.54 -2.80 30.01
C LYS A 490 -1.86 -2.27 31.41
N PRO A 491 -1.55 -1.00 31.72
CA PRO A 491 -2.12 -0.31 32.84
C PRO A 491 -3.64 -0.20 32.69
N GLU A 492 -4.36 -0.11 33.79
CA GLU A 492 -5.78 0.26 33.75
C GLU A 492 -5.91 1.63 33.11
N TYR A 493 -6.55 1.68 31.96
CA TYR A 493 -6.82 2.90 31.22
C TYR A 493 -8.33 3.16 31.22
N THR A 494 -8.71 4.35 31.65
CA THR A 494 -10.09 4.81 31.52
C THR A 494 -10.18 5.72 30.30
N PRO A 495 -10.91 5.32 29.24
CA PRO A 495 -11.10 6.16 28.07
C PRO A 495 -11.68 7.52 28.46
N VAL A 496 -11.09 8.55 27.94
CA VAL A 496 -11.58 9.91 28.12
C VAL A 496 -12.49 10.24 26.93
N VAL A 497 -13.79 10.41 27.21
CA VAL A 497 -14.72 10.86 26.18
C VAL A 497 -14.61 12.38 26.06
N PRO A 498 -14.13 12.93 24.95
CA PRO A 498 -13.99 14.36 24.75
C PRO A 498 -15.34 15.07 24.78
N GLN A 499 -15.38 16.23 25.42
CA GLN A 499 -16.59 17.02 25.54
C GLN A 499 -16.78 18.04 24.41
N HIS A 500 -15.67 18.45 23.76
CA HIS A 500 -15.62 19.57 22.82
C HIS A 500 -15.44 19.13 21.36
N VAL A 501 -16.15 18.07 20.95
CA VAL A 501 -16.05 17.51 19.59
C VAL A 501 -16.59 18.44 18.49
N ASN A 502 -17.41 19.42 18.86
CA ASN A 502 -18.07 20.37 17.95
C ASN A 502 -17.45 21.78 18.00
N GLU A 503 -16.47 21.98 18.87
CA GLU A 503 -15.83 23.27 19.04
C GLU A 503 -14.72 23.49 18.02
N LYS A 504 -14.32 24.75 17.86
CA LYS A 504 -13.20 25.18 17.01
C LYS A 504 -12.17 25.91 17.82
N SER A 505 -10.93 25.56 17.66
CA SER A 505 -9.81 26.30 18.21
C SER A 505 -9.69 27.70 17.56
N ALA A 506 -8.94 28.58 18.21
CA ALA A 506 -8.60 29.88 17.65
C ALA A 506 -7.84 29.76 16.33
N PHE A 507 -7.00 28.74 16.19
CA PHE A 507 -6.30 28.43 14.95
C PHE A 507 -7.26 28.07 13.82
N ALA A 508 -8.22 27.17 14.06
CA ALA A 508 -9.22 26.77 13.06
C ALA A 508 -10.06 27.96 12.59
N GLN A 509 -10.45 28.86 13.51
CA GLN A 509 -11.19 30.07 13.18
C GLN A 509 -10.38 31.05 12.30
N ARG A 510 -9.06 31.16 12.52
CA ARG A 510 -8.20 31.97 11.63
C ARG A 510 -8.02 31.32 10.26
N LEU A 511 -7.88 29.99 10.23
CA LEU A 511 -7.72 29.25 8.98
C LEU A 511 -8.95 29.39 8.06
N GLU A 512 -10.16 29.49 8.65
CA GLU A 512 -11.40 29.71 7.92
C GLU A 512 -11.50 31.07 7.23
N GLN A 513 -10.67 32.03 7.66
CA GLN A 513 -10.64 33.39 7.06
C GLN A 513 -9.71 33.44 5.82
N LEU A 514 -8.91 32.41 5.59
CA LEU A 514 -8.05 32.37 4.41
C LEU A 514 -8.91 32.18 3.15
N PRO A 515 -8.54 32.87 2.06
CA PRO A 515 -9.28 32.78 0.81
C PRO A 515 -9.18 31.35 0.22
N VAL A 516 -10.29 30.90 -0.35
CA VAL A 516 -10.35 29.66 -1.11
C VAL A 516 -10.90 29.98 -2.50
N LYS A 517 -10.19 29.55 -3.54
CA LYS A 517 -10.70 29.63 -4.92
C LYS A 517 -11.78 28.54 -5.11
N ASP A 518 -12.93 28.91 -5.62
CA ASP A 518 -13.97 27.93 -6.01
C ASP A 518 -13.53 27.28 -7.33
N VAL A 519 -13.24 25.98 -7.29
CA VAL A 519 -12.78 25.21 -8.45
C VAL A 519 -13.66 23.97 -8.56
N ALA A 520 -14.35 23.87 -9.70
CA ALA A 520 -15.15 22.69 -10.00
C ALA A 520 -14.28 21.44 -10.17
N PRO A 521 -14.71 20.25 -9.72
CA PRO A 521 -13.99 19.01 -9.94
C PRO A 521 -13.74 18.74 -11.44
N ARG A 522 -12.54 18.29 -11.78
CA ARG A 522 -12.20 17.86 -13.14
C ARG A 522 -12.74 16.46 -13.38
N LEU A 523 -13.51 16.30 -14.42
CA LEU A 523 -14.07 15.03 -14.87
C LEU A 523 -13.38 14.56 -16.16
N VAL A 524 -13.40 13.25 -16.41
CA VAL A 524 -12.86 12.66 -17.64
C VAL A 524 -13.84 12.85 -18.78
N ASP A 525 -13.36 13.39 -19.89
CA ASP A 525 -14.09 13.48 -21.16
C ASP A 525 -13.72 12.27 -22.02
N PHE A 526 -14.61 11.28 -22.09
CA PHE A 526 -14.37 10.02 -22.80
C PHE A 526 -14.01 10.22 -24.28
N GLY A 527 -14.49 11.28 -24.90
CA GLY A 527 -14.24 11.58 -26.31
C GLY A 527 -12.93 12.31 -26.59
N LYS A 528 -12.38 13.00 -25.57
CA LYS A 528 -11.15 13.80 -25.70
C LYS A 528 -9.93 13.14 -25.07
N ASP A 529 -10.13 12.55 -23.87
CA ASP A 529 -9.02 12.08 -23.05
C ASP A 529 -8.52 10.70 -23.49
N VAL A 530 -9.33 9.95 -24.28
CA VAL A 530 -8.98 8.61 -24.78
C VAL A 530 -9.32 8.49 -26.28
N ALA A 531 -8.32 8.14 -27.08
CA ALA A 531 -8.53 7.79 -28.49
C ALA A 531 -9.04 6.35 -28.62
N ARG A 532 -9.90 6.09 -29.63
CA ARG A 532 -10.52 4.77 -29.83
C ARG A 532 -10.36 4.30 -31.26
N ALA A 533 -10.27 2.97 -31.42
CA ALA A 533 -10.37 2.31 -32.70
C ALA A 533 -11.14 1.00 -32.55
N GLU A 534 -11.91 0.64 -33.56
CA GLU A 534 -12.55 -0.67 -33.65
C GLU A 534 -11.54 -1.72 -34.13
N LEU A 535 -11.51 -2.87 -33.46
CA LEU A 535 -10.71 -4.04 -33.81
C LEU A 535 -11.58 -5.14 -34.45
N GLN A 536 -10.95 -6.21 -34.92
CA GLN A 536 -11.66 -7.37 -35.43
C GLN A 536 -12.63 -7.92 -34.38
N GLY A 537 -13.78 -8.42 -34.84
CA GLY A 537 -14.83 -9.00 -33.99
C GLY A 537 -15.69 -7.96 -33.26
N GLY A 538 -15.49 -6.66 -33.51
CA GLY A 538 -16.19 -5.58 -32.81
C GLY A 538 -15.62 -5.28 -31.43
N ASN A 539 -14.39 -5.72 -31.17
CA ASN A 539 -13.61 -5.39 -29.98
C ASN A 539 -13.09 -3.95 -30.08
N LEU A 540 -12.74 -3.33 -28.98
CA LEU A 540 -12.33 -1.93 -28.93
C LEU A 540 -10.88 -1.78 -28.43
N LEU A 541 -10.17 -0.85 -29.05
CA LEU A 541 -8.91 -0.32 -28.57
C LEU A 541 -9.14 1.06 -27.95
N TYR A 542 -8.70 1.21 -26.72
CA TYR A 542 -8.63 2.47 -25.98
C TYR A 542 -7.18 2.90 -25.88
N ALA A 543 -6.83 4.07 -26.39
CA ALA A 543 -5.43 4.49 -26.45
C ALA A 543 -5.20 5.84 -25.78
N GLY A 544 -4.15 5.92 -25.00
CA GLY A 544 -3.63 7.11 -24.34
C GLY A 544 -2.17 7.37 -24.69
N ASN A 545 -1.74 8.63 -24.58
CA ASN A 545 -0.35 9.01 -24.81
C ASN A 545 0.48 8.89 -23.54
N ASN A 546 1.73 8.42 -23.66
CA ASN A 546 2.72 8.48 -22.56
C ASN A 546 3.57 9.76 -22.69
N PRO A 547 3.35 10.79 -21.86
CA PRO A 547 4.13 12.02 -21.94
C PRO A 547 5.50 11.91 -21.27
N MET A 548 5.78 10.82 -20.55
CA MET A 548 6.94 10.71 -19.64
C MET A 548 8.14 10.02 -20.26
N ASN A 549 7.93 8.95 -21.01
CA ASN A 549 9.00 8.11 -21.60
C ASN A 549 8.50 7.36 -22.82
N ASP A 550 9.30 6.44 -23.32
CA ASP A 550 8.96 5.60 -24.49
C ASP A 550 8.52 4.18 -24.07
N ILE A 551 8.04 4.02 -22.86
CA ILE A 551 7.54 2.74 -22.36
C ILE A 551 6.04 2.65 -22.67
N PHE A 552 5.65 1.61 -23.40
CA PHE A 552 4.24 1.29 -23.57
C PHE A 552 3.75 0.36 -22.46
N THR A 553 2.45 0.43 -22.21
CA THR A 553 1.68 -0.61 -21.51
C THR A 553 0.50 -0.96 -22.41
N MET A 554 0.30 -2.24 -22.69
CA MET A 554 -0.86 -2.77 -23.40
C MET A 554 -1.53 -3.81 -22.51
N ARG A 555 -2.83 -3.67 -22.28
CA ARG A 555 -3.64 -4.68 -21.59
C ARG A 555 -4.68 -5.22 -22.55
N ILE A 556 -4.75 -6.53 -22.65
CA ILE A 556 -5.78 -7.25 -23.39
C ILE A 556 -6.69 -7.88 -22.35
N ASN A 557 -7.88 -7.33 -22.21
CA ASN A 557 -8.81 -7.69 -21.15
C ASN A 557 -9.96 -8.53 -21.71
N PHE A 558 -9.87 -9.85 -21.62
CA PHE A 558 -10.92 -10.77 -22.05
C PHE A 558 -12.09 -10.75 -21.07
N HIS A 559 -13.32 -10.62 -21.57
CA HIS A 559 -14.55 -10.59 -20.80
C HIS A 559 -14.94 -11.98 -20.25
N LYS A 560 -13.98 -12.69 -19.69
CA LYS A 560 -14.16 -14.03 -19.12
C LYS A 560 -13.16 -14.26 -17.97
N GLY A 561 -13.67 -14.62 -16.81
CA GLY A 561 -12.86 -14.94 -15.65
C GLY A 561 -13.30 -16.25 -14.98
N SER A 562 -12.82 -16.48 -13.76
CA SER A 562 -13.02 -17.73 -13.02
C SER A 562 -14.49 -18.04 -12.68
N LYS A 563 -15.37 -17.04 -12.70
CA LYS A 563 -16.83 -17.24 -12.55
C LYS A 563 -17.44 -17.93 -13.77
N HIS A 564 -16.89 -17.72 -14.96
CA HIS A 564 -17.37 -18.28 -16.21
C HIS A 564 -16.71 -19.64 -16.52
N ASP A 565 -15.44 -19.78 -16.15
CA ASP A 565 -14.67 -21.01 -16.29
C ASP A 565 -13.75 -21.18 -15.07
N LYS A 566 -14.08 -22.12 -14.20
CA LYS A 566 -13.38 -22.34 -12.94
C LYS A 566 -11.88 -22.65 -13.13
N LEU A 567 -11.48 -23.22 -14.26
CA LEU A 567 -10.06 -23.49 -14.55
C LEU A 567 -9.22 -22.21 -14.66
N LEU A 568 -9.85 -21.06 -14.98
CA LEU A 568 -9.18 -19.76 -15.02
C LEU A 568 -8.75 -19.26 -13.62
N GLU A 569 -9.14 -19.90 -12.53
CA GLU A 569 -8.57 -19.62 -11.21
C GLU A 569 -7.10 -20.08 -11.10
N ALA A 570 -6.73 -21.16 -11.76
CA ALA A 570 -5.39 -21.74 -11.74
C ALA A 570 -4.61 -21.53 -13.05
N ALA A 571 -5.32 -21.34 -14.17
CA ALA A 571 -4.69 -21.25 -15.49
C ALA A 571 -3.67 -20.12 -15.60
N PRO A 572 -3.87 -18.87 -15.13
CA PRO A 572 -2.89 -17.81 -15.29
C PRO A 572 -1.55 -18.12 -14.62
N GLU A 573 -1.55 -18.59 -13.39
CA GLU A 573 -0.34 -18.97 -12.67
C GLU A 573 0.42 -20.08 -13.40
N TYR A 574 -0.32 -21.06 -13.91
CA TYR A 574 0.25 -22.16 -14.70
C TYR A 574 0.80 -21.68 -16.03
N ILE A 575 0.05 -20.87 -16.81
CA ILE A 575 0.45 -20.40 -18.15
C ILE A 575 1.66 -19.49 -18.07
N ASN A 576 1.77 -18.63 -17.05
CA ASN A 576 2.97 -17.80 -16.83
C ASN A 576 4.24 -18.61 -16.59
N ALA A 577 4.14 -19.89 -16.25
CA ALA A 577 5.28 -20.78 -16.05
C ALA A 577 5.62 -21.63 -17.29
N LEU A 578 4.93 -21.41 -18.43
CA LEU A 578 5.10 -22.21 -19.63
C LEU A 578 5.93 -21.52 -20.72
N GLY A 579 6.51 -22.34 -21.58
CA GLY A 579 7.01 -21.93 -22.88
C GLY A 579 6.07 -22.35 -24.01
N THR A 580 6.62 -22.41 -25.24
CA THR A 580 5.91 -22.88 -26.43
C THR A 580 6.44 -24.24 -26.87
N ASP A 581 5.91 -24.75 -27.96
CA ASP A 581 6.44 -25.97 -28.61
C ASP A 581 7.87 -25.83 -29.13
N SER A 582 8.31 -24.61 -29.43
CA SER A 582 9.62 -24.26 -29.97
C SER A 582 10.54 -23.49 -29.06
N LEU A 583 9.97 -22.78 -28.03
CA LEU A 583 10.72 -21.98 -27.06
C LEU A 583 10.46 -22.50 -25.65
N SER A 584 11.49 -22.91 -24.93
CA SER A 584 11.38 -23.17 -23.50
C SER A 584 10.93 -21.87 -22.77
N ILE A 585 10.42 -21.97 -21.56
CA ILE A 585 10.08 -20.80 -20.73
C ILE A 585 11.27 -19.82 -20.62
N LYS A 586 12.47 -20.33 -20.45
CA LYS A 586 13.71 -19.54 -20.43
C LYS A 586 13.95 -18.83 -21.76
N ALA A 587 13.88 -19.56 -22.89
CA ALA A 587 14.09 -18.96 -24.21
C ALA A 587 13.01 -17.93 -24.57
N PHE A 588 11.74 -18.15 -24.16
CA PHE A 588 10.67 -17.20 -24.31
C PHE A 588 10.93 -15.95 -23.47
N GLY A 589 11.32 -16.12 -22.20
CA GLY A 589 11.70 -15.01 -21.31
C GLY A 589 12.89 -14.21 -21.86
N GLU A 590 13.92 -14.87 -22.38
CA GLU A 590 15.06 -14.22 -23.03
C GLU A 590 14.64 -13.45 -24.29
N ALA A 591 13.73 -14.00 -25.11
CA ALA A 591 13.19 -13.30 -26.27
C ALA A 591 12.36 -12.05 -25.88
N MET A 592 11.49 -12.16 -24.88
CA MET A 592 10.75 -11.00 -24.32
C MET A 592 11.71 -9.94 -23.76
N GLN A 593 12.70 -10.37 -23.01
CA GLN A 593 13.70 -9.49 -22.43
C GLN A 593 14.55 -8.81 -23.52
N ALA A 594 14.89 -9.50 -24.61
CA ALA A 594 15.61 -8.92 -25.76
C ALA A 594 14.84 -7.76 -26.42
N LEU A 595 13.52 -7.79 -26.34
CA LEU A 595 12.65 -6.71 -26.79
C LEU A 595 12.46 -5.60 -25.72
N GLY A 596 13.08 -5.75 -24.56
CA GLY A 596 12.84 -4.88 -23.41
C GLY A 596 11.40 -4.96 -22.91
N ALA A 597 10.76 -6.10 -23.09
CA ALA A 597 9.36 -6.33 -22.81
C ALA A 597 9.17 -7.39 -21.72
N LYS A 598 8.03 -7.33 -21.04
CA LYS A 598 7.55 -8.36 -20.13
C LYS A 598 6.05 -8.62 -20.33
N MET A 599 5.63 -9.82 -20.00
CA MET A 599 4.24 -10.27 -20.10
C MET A 599 3.78 -10.84 -18.76
N VAL A 600 2.58 -10.49 -18.36
CA VAL A 600 1.91 -11.04 -17.17
C VAL A 600 0.47 -11.39 -17.52
N ILE A 601 0.02 -12.56 -17.11
CA ILE A 601 -1.36 -13.03 -17.27
C ILE A 601 -2.00 -13.17 -15.90
N GLU A 602 -3.17 -12.55 -15.72
CA GLU A 602 -3.92 -12.57 -14.47
C GLU A 602 -5.39 -12.85 -14.76
N SER A 603 -6.10 -13.44 -13.80
CA SER A 603 -7.55 -13.65 -13.90
C SER A 603 -8.25 -13.21 -12.62
N SER A 604 -9.32 -12.46 -12.80
CA SER A 604 -10.29 -12.14 -11.77
C SER A 604 -11.52 -13.07 -11.88
N ARG A 605 -12.56 -12.78 -11.14
CA ARG A 605 -13.82 -13.51 -11.27
C ARG A 605 -14.49 -13.31 -12.64
N GLN A 606 -14.38 -12.14 -13.23
CA GLN A 606 -15.11 -11.76 -14.43
C GLN A 606 -14.24 -11.55 -15.67
N GLU A 607 -12.95 -11.43 -15.48
CA GLU A 607 -11.99 -11.02 -16.52
C GLU A 607 -10.70 -11.81 -16.44
N THR A 608 -10.07 -11.99 -17.60
CA THR A 608 -8.67 -12.46 -17.69
C THR A 608 -7.90 -11.46 -18.53
N THR A 609 -6.77 -10.99 -18.01
CA THR A 609 -5.99 -9.92 -18.60
C THR A 609 -4.60 -10.42 -18.98
N ILE A 610 -4.14 -10.07 -20.18
CA ILE A 610 -2.74 -10.18 -20.59
C ILE A 610 -2.16 -8.76 -20.60
N THR A 611 -1.17 -8.51 -19.77
CA THR A 611 -0.48 -7.22 -19.70
C THR A 611 0.91 -7.33 -20.34
N LEU A 612 1.18 -6.47 -21.31
CA LEU A 612 2.49 -6.27 -21.92
C LEU A 612 3.04 -4.91 -21.50
N THR A 613 4.29 -4.85 -21.13
CA THR A 613 5.02 -3.60 -20.90
C THR A 613 6.36 -3.67 -21.63
N GLY A 614 6.77 -2.60 -22.29
CA GLY A 614 8.04 -2.59 -23.03
C GLY A 614 8.30 -1.25 -23.70
N GLN A 615 9.35 -1.18 -24.50
CA GLN A 615 9.68 0.02 -25.28
C GLN A 615 8.78 0.13 -26.53
N ASP A 616 8.24 1.31 -26.83
CA ASP A 616 7.35 1.53 -27.99
C ASP A 616 7.93 1.02 -29.32
N LYS A 617 9.23 1.22 -29.53
CA LYS A 617 9.94 0.73 -30.72
C LYS A 617 9.88 -0.78 -30.88
N SER A 618 9.65 -1.51 -29.80
CA SER A 618 9.61 -2.98 -29.77
C SER A 618 8.18 -3.54 -29.79
N LEU A 619 7.15 -2.69 -29.85
CA LEU A 619 5.75 -3.15 -29.80
C LEU A 619 5.45 -4.16 -30.92
N ASP A 620 5.82 -3.88 -32.17
CA ASP A 620 5.59 -4.77 -33.31
C ASP A 620 6.18 -6.18 -33.07
N PRO A 621 7.51 -6.36 -32.84
CA PRO A 621 8.06 -7.68 -32.56
C PRO A 621 7.56 -8.30 -31.26
N THR A 622 7.14 -7.50 -30.27
CA THR A 622 6.52 -8.02 -29.03
C THR A 622 5.16 -8.66 -29.32
N LEU A 623 4.34 -8.05 -30.19
CA LEU A 623 3.06 -8.63 -30.59
C LEU A 623 3.24 -9.89 -31.44
N GLN A 624 4.28 -9.96 -32.27
CA GLN A 624 4.62 -11.19 -33.01
C GLN A 624 4.98 -12.33 -32.04
N LEU A 625 5.80 -12.04 -31.02
CA LEU A 625 6.18 -13.02 -30.01
C LEU A 625 4.98 -13.44 -29.14
N LEU A 626 4.09 -12.49 -28.79
CA LEU A 626 2.83 -12.80 -28.10
C LEU A 626 1.96 -13.70 -28.96
N SER A 627 1.76 -13.41 -30.26
CA SER A 627 0.99 -14.25 -31.18
C SER A 627 1.53 -15.69 -31.22
N HIS A 628 2.85 -15.82 -31.36
CA HIS A 628 3.49 -17.13 -31.30
C HIS A 628 3.21 -17.87 -29.99
N PHE A 629 3.27 -17.17 -28.85
CA PHE A 629 2.95 -17.75 -27.54
C PHE A 629 1.49 -18.20 -27.46
N LEU A 630 0.56 -17.36 -27.88
CA LEU A 630 -0.88 -17.66 -27.84
C LEU A 630 -1.23 -18.90 -28.66
N ASP A 631 -0.60 -19.05 -29.84
CA ASP A 631 -0.85 -20.19 -30.73
C ASP A 631 -0.17 -21.49 -30.25
N HIS A 632 1.05 -21.36 -29.70
CA HIS A 632 1.96 -22.48 -29.51
C HIS A 632 2.29 -22.79 -28.04
N VAL A 633 1.61 -22.12 -27.07
CA VAL A 633 1.80 -22.45 -25.65
C VAL A 633 1.59 -23.94 -25.40
N LYS A 634 2.58 -24.57 -24.76
CA LYS A 634 2.65 -26.02 -24.60
C LYS A 634 2.46 -26.43 -23.15
N ALA A 635 1.55 -27.36 -22.94
CA ALA A 635 1.31 -27.98 -21.65
C ALA A 635 2.54 -28.70 -21.10
N ASP A 636 2.77 -28.60 -19.80
CA ASP A 636 3.87 -29.22 -19.06
C ASP A 636 3.32 -29.80 -17.74
N GLU A 637 3.25 -31.16 -17.68
CA GLU A 637 2.72 -31.86 -16.49
C GLU A 637 3.61 -31.64 -15.24
N GLU A 638 4.91 -31.44 -15.40
CA GLU A 638 5.82 -31.22 -14.28
C GLU A 638 5.57 -29.87 -13.62
N LYS A 639 5.32 -28.81 -14.41
CA LYS A 639 4.89 -27.51 -13.89
C LYS A 639 3.53 -27.55 -13.19
N LEU A 640 2.61 -28.36 -13.71
CA LEU A 640 1.33 -28.57 -13.07
C LEU A 640 1.48 -29.29 -11.73
N GLU A 641 2.38 -30.26 -11.61
CA GLU A 641 2.62 -30.95 -10.33
C GLU A 641 3.20 -29.99 -9.28
N ASP A 642 4.04 -29.03 -9.66
CA ASP A 642 4.52 -27.99 -8.74
C ASP A 642 3.36 -27.14 -8.18
N LEU A 643 2.41 -26.74 -9.04
CA LEU A 643 1.21 -26.00 -8.62
C LEU A 643 0.32 -26.85 -7.69
N LYS A 644 0.12 -28.13 -8.01
CA LYS A 644 -0.63 -29.08 -7.18
C LYS A 644 0.00 -29.30 -5.81
N ASP A 645 1.32 -29.39 -5.77
CA ASP A 645 2.08 -29.57 -4.53
C ASP A 645 2.01 -28.34 -3.62
N ALA A 646 1.99 -27.14 -4.19
CA ALA A 646 1.88 -25.87 -3.45
C ALA A 646 0.46 -25.64 -2.91
N ALA A 647 -0.58 -26.08 -3.61
CA ALA A 647 -1.98 -25.77 -3.29
C ALA A 647 -2.42 -26.29 -1.90
N GLY A 648 -1.98 -27.49 -1.50
CA GLY A 648 -2.35 -28.06 -0.21
C GLY A 648 -1.75 -27.34 1.00
N PRO A 649 -0.46 -27.04 1.01
CA PRO A 649 0.16 -26.15 2.00
C PRO A 649 -0.48 -24.75 2.05
N SER A 650 -0.78 -24.15 0.91
CA SER A 650 -1.44 -22.84 0.82
C SER A 650 -2.82 -22.84 1.49
N GLU A 651 -3.66 -23.86 1.23
CA GLU A 651 -4.95 -24.02 1.90
C GLU A 651 -4.82 -24.15 3.44
N LYS A 652 -3.72 -24.72 3.93
CA LYS A 652 -3.48 -24.83 5.37
C LYS A 652 -3.00 -23.53 5.99
N SER A 653 -2.15 -22.78 5.30
CA SER A 653 -1.62 -21.51 5.79
C SER A 653 -2.69 -20.42 5.84
N PHE A 654 -3.73 -20.49 5.00
CA PHE A 654 -4.88 -19.60 5.03
C PHE A 654 -5.47 -19.40 6.44
N TRP A 655 -5.53 -20.48 7.24
CA TRP A 655 -6.08 -20.45 8.60
C TRP A 655 -5.16 -19.81 9.64
N ASP A 656 -3.94 -19.47 9.28
CA ASP A 656 -2.98 -18.78 10.13
C ASP A 656 -3.01 -17.25 9.94
N GLU A 657 -3.73 -16.76 8.89
CA GLU A 657 -3.89 -15.34 8.58
C GLU A 657 -5.27 -14.84 9.03
N ASN A 658 -5.30 -14.08 10.11
CA ASN A 658 -6.56 -13.65 10.74
C ASN A 658 -7.42 -12.80 9.79
N THR A 659 -6.78 -11.93 9.01
CA THR A 659 -7.46 -11.03 8.07
C THR A 659 -8.10 -11.79 6.92
N ASP A 660 -7.44 -12.82 6.39
CA ASP A 660 -7.98 -13.63 5.29
C ASP A 660 -9.17 -14.47 5.75
N VAL A 661 -9.09 -15.05 6.95
CA VAL A 661 -10.21 -15.79 7.56
C VAL A 661 -11.40 -14.86 7.80
N PHE A 662 -11.16 -13.67 8.32
CA PHE A 662 -12.23 -12.68 8.49
C PHE A 662 -12.82 -12.24 7.15
N ARG A 663 -11.99 -12.02 6.13
CA ARG A 663 -12.45 -11.66 4.78
C ARG A 663 -13.35 -12.75 4.19
N ALA A 664 -13.01 -14.02 4.41
CA ALA A 664 -13.87 -15.13 3.98
C ALA A 664 -15.22 -15.15 4.72
N LEU A 665 -15.23 -14.91 6.03
CA LEU A 665 -16.45 -14.77 6.81
C LEU A 665 -17.29 -13.58 6.31
N PHE A 666 -16.65 -12.44 6.13
CA PHE A 666 -17.27 -11.20 5.66
C PHE A 666 -17.92 -11.39 4.28
N THR A 667 -17.17 -11.94 3.34
CA THR A 667 -17.65 -12.20 1.98
C THR A 667 -18.78 -13.23 1.98
N ARG A 668 -18.69 -14.25 2.83
CA ARG A 668 -19.77 -15.25 2.98
C ARG A 668 -21.07 -14.63 3.45
N VAL A 669 -21.02 -13.70 4.39
CA VAL A 669 -22.22 -13.05 4.92
C VAL A 669 -22.83 -12.09 3.90
N ILE A 670 -22.01 -11.39 3.13
CA ILE A 670 -22.47 -10.40 2.14
C ILE A 670 -22.93 -11.08 0.84
N ARG A 671 -22.19 -12.08 0.34
CA ARG A 671 -22.41 -12.70 -0.98
C ARG A 671 -23.05 -14.10 -0.93
N GLY A 672 -23.29 -14.61 0.26
CA GLY A 672 -23.89 -15.95 0.42
C GLY A 672 -23.06 -17.03 -0.23
N GLN A 673 -23.68 -17.88 -1.03
CA GLN A 673 -23.03 -18.97 -1.75
C GLN A 673 -22.16 -18.50 -2.93
N GLU A 674 -22.32 -17.24 -3.36
CA GLU A 674 -21.49 -16.62 -4.40
C GLU A 674 -20.13 -16.10 -3.87
N SER A 675 -19.83 -16.33 -2.58
CA SER A 675 -18.51 -16.02 -2.01
C SER A 675 -17.40 -16.71 -2.82
N GLU A 676 -16.37 -15.98 -3.21
CA GLU A 676 -15.20 -16.52 -3.91
C GLU A 676 -14.49 -17.60 -3.11
N TYR A 677 -14.54 -17.53 -1.79
CA TYR A 677 -13.95 -18.55 -0.92
C TYR A 677 -14.74 -19.88 -0.92
N LEU A 678 -16.03 -19.83 -1.24
CA LEU A 678 -16.86 -21.04 -1.39
C LEU A 678 -16.89 -21.59 -2.82
N THR A 679 -16.70 -20.73 -3.81
CA THR A 679 -16.69 -21.12 -5.23
C THR A 679 -15.30 -21.53 -5.72
N ARG A 680 -14.26 -21.28 -4.95
CA ARG A 680 -12.85 -21.55 -5.29
C ARG A 680 -12.57 -23.00 -5.69
N MET A 681 -11.49 -23.19 -6.45
CA MET A 681 -10.94 -24.52 -6.73
C MET A 681 -10.17 -25.03 -5.51
N THR A 682 -10.54 -26.21 -5.00
CA THR A 682 -9.80 -26.83 -3.90
C THR A 682 -8.54 -27.55 -4.41
N SER A 683 -7.55 -27.73 -3.53
CA SER A 683 -6.36 -28.52 -3.84
C SER A 683 -6.70 -29.95 -4.30
N LYS A 684 -7.80 -30.53 -3.83
CA LYS A 684 -8.30 -31.83 -4.27
C LYS A 684 -8.94 -31.82 -5.66
N GLU A 685 -9.56 -30.72 -6.05
CA GLU A 685 -10.06 -30.51 -7.42
C GLU A 685 -8.89 -30.29 -8.37
N LEU A 686 -7.94 -29.44 -8.01
CA LEU A 686 -6.75 -29.16 -8.79
C LEU A 686 -5.92 -30.44 -9.07
N LYS A 687 -5.81 -31.34 -8.10
CA LYS A 687 -5.14 -32.63 -8.30
C LYS A 687 -5.71 -33.48 -9.43
N LYS A 688 -6.96 -33.23 -9.85
CA LYS A 688 -7.61 -33.95 -10.95
C LYS A 688 -7.49 -33.25 -12.30
N VAL A 689 -7.04 -32.03 -12.29
CA VAL A 689 -6.83 -31.22 -13.51
C VAL A 689 -5.62 -31.75 -14.25
N LYS A 690 -5.70 -31.78 -15.55
CA LYS A 690 -4.57 -32.08 -16.46
C LYS A 690 -4.00 -30.77 -17.02
N ALA A 691 -2.76 -30.82 -17.39
CA ALA A 691 -2.07 -29.67 -17.98
C ALA A 691 -2.77 -29.15 -19.25
N ASP A 692 -3.21 -30.04 -20.12
CA ASP A 692 -3.97 -29.67 -21.32
C ASP A 692 -5.32 -29.01 -21.00
N ASP A 693 -5.98 -29.32 -19.87
CA ASP A 693 -7.23 -28.69 -19.47
C ASP A 693 -7.04 -27.19 -19.18
N LEU A 694 -5.93 -26.81 -18.55
CA LEU A 694 -5.59 -25.42 -18.24
C LEU A 694 -5.23 -24.64 -19.50
N VAL A 695 -4.44 -25.23 -20.39
CA VAL A 695 -4.14 -24.61 -21.70
C VAL A 695 -5.40 -24.45 -22.54
N ALA A 696 -6.27 -25.46 -22.56
CA ALA A 696 -7.55 -25.37 -23.25
C ALA A 696 -8.47 -24.29 -22.65
N ALA A 697 -8.49 -24.14 -21.31
CA ALA A 697 -9.26 -23.10 -20.64
C ALA A 697 -8.75 -21.69 -21.03
N PHE A 698 -7.45 -21.53 -21.07
CA PHE A 698 -6.81 -20.29 -21.53
C PHE A 698 -7.17 -19.99 -23.00
N LYS A 699 -7.04 -20.96 -23.89
CA LYS A 699 -7.38 -20.78 -25.32
C LYS A 699 -8.86 -20.50 -25.58
N ARG A 700 -9.77 -20.93 -24.72
CA ARG A 700 -11.19 -20.53 -24.81
C ARG A 700 -11.45 -19.04 -24.52
N LEU A 701 -10.46 -18.28 -24.09
CA LEU A 701 -10.54 -16.81 -24.01
C LEU A 701 -10.66 -16.20 -25.41
N TYR A 702 -10.08 -16.83 -26.45
CA TYR A 702 -10.09 -16.31 -27.81
C TYR A 702 -11.47 -16.30 -28.46
N ASP A 703 -12.41 -17.07 -27.91
CA ASP A 703 -13.81 -17.04 -28.36
C ASP A 703 -14.55 -15.80 -27.82
N CYS A 704 -14.00 -15.16 -26.78
CA CYS A 704 -14.66 -14.09 -26.04
C CYS A 704 -14.30 -12.71 -26.57
N ARG A 705 -15.20 -11.75 -26.36
CA ARG A 705 -14.90 -10.33 -26.52
C ARG A 705 -13.77 -9.94 -25.60
N CYS A 706 -13.01 -8.94 -26.05
CA CYS A 706 -11.98 -8.29 -25.25
C CYS A 706 -11.91 -6.81 -25.54
N ASP A 707 -11.46 -6.04 -24.56
CA ASP A 707 -11.01 -4.67 -24.73
C ASP A 707 -9.49 -4.64 -24.70
N VAL A 708 -8.89 -3.76 -25.51
CA VAL A 708 -7.45 -3.52 -25.49
C VAL A 708 -7.21 -2.09 -25.04
N GLU A 709 -6.46 -1.93 -23.95
CA GLU A 709 -6.05 -0.63 -23.48
C GLU A 709 -4.56 -0.45 -23.77
N TYR A 710 -4.21 0.64 -24.44
CA TYR A 710 -2.82 0.97 -24.77
C TYR A 710 -2.45 2.36 -24.26
N VAL A 711 -1.29 2.45 -23.64
CA VAL A 711 -0.66 3.73 -23.32
C VAL A 711 0.79 3.70 -23.81
N GLY A 712 1.12 4.60 -24.71
CA GLY A 712 2.44 4.71 -25.31
C GLY A 712 2.51 5.88 -26.29
N ASN A 713 3.51 5.92 -27.17
CA ASN A 713 3.73 7.04 -28.08
C ASN A 713 3.27 6.76 -29.54
N MET A 714 2.71 5.56 -29.79
CA MET A 714 2.17 5.28 -31.12
C MET A 714 0.73 5.78 -31.27
N SER A 715 0.35 6.19 -32.48
CA SER A 715 -1.03 6.54 -32.78
C SER A 715 -1.96 5.35 -32.68
N VAL A 716 -3.23 5.61 -32.31
CA VAL A 716 -4.27 4.58 -32.15
C VAL A 716 -4.42 3.74 -33.43
N ASP A 717 -4.41 4.36 -34.60
CA ASP A 717 -4.56 3.67 -35.91
C ASP A 717 -3.39 2.69 -36.15
N LYS A 718 -2.17 3.12 -35.82
CA LYS A 718 -0.98 2.25 -35.96
C LYS A 718 -1.05 1.07 -35.01
N VAL A 719 -1.44 1.28 -33.77
CA VAL A 719 -1.59 0.19 -32.78
C VAL A 719 -2.72 -0.75 -33.21
N ALA A 720 -3.85 -0.25 -33.68
CA ALA A 720 -4.96 -1.07 -34.21
C ALA A 720 -4.52 -1.93 -35.39
N ALA A 721 -3.73 -1.36 -36.32
CA ALA A 721 -3.18 -2.09 -37.45
C ALA A 721 -2.22 -3.21 -37.02
N LEU A 722 -1.34 -2.96 -36.03
CA LEU A 722 -0.43 -3.97 -35.48
C LEU A 722 -1.20 -5.10 -34.80
N ILE A 723 -2.20 -4.78 -33.97
CA ILE A 723 -3.06 -5.77 -33.32
C ILE A 723 -3.78 -6.62 -34.38
N SER A 724 -4.40 -6.01 -35.37
CA SER A 724 -5.12 -6.72 -36.43
C SER A 724 -4.20 -7.63 -37.27
N THR A 725 -2.93 -7.23 -37.40
CA THR A 725 -1.95 -8.00 -38.17
C THR A 725 -1.43 -9.22 -37.39
N HIS A 726 -1.12 -9.02 -36.12
CA HIS A 726 -0.40 -10.03 -35.33
C HIS A 726 -1.29 -10.85 -34.40
N LEU A 727 -2.44 -10.34 -33.98
CA LEU A 727 -3.29 -10.96 -32.97
C LEU A 727 -4.69 -11.31 -33.51
N PRO A 728 -4.78 -12.17 -34.56
CA PRO A 728 -6.09 -12.62 -35.06
C PRO A 728 -6.91 -13.37 -34.01
N GLN A 729 -6.27 -13.87 -32.94
CA GLN A 729 -6.92 -14.51 -31.81
C GLN A 729 -7.86 -13.58 -31.03
N LEU A 730 -7.74 -12.25 -31.20
CA LEU A 730 -8.60 -11.26 -30.56
C LEU A 730 -9.90 -10.95 -31.34
N ALA A 731 -10.30 -11.83 -32.26
CA ALA A 731 -11.53 -11.67 -33.04
C ALA A 731 -12.77 -12.33 -32.41
N GLY A 732 -12.68 -12.78 -31.19
CA GLY A 732 -13.77 -13.44 -30.47
C GLY A 732 -14.97 -12.52 -30.25
N GLN A 733 -16.17 -13.08 -30.33
CA GLN A 733 -17.43 -12.31 -30.23
C GLN A 733 -18.34 -12.77 -29.10
N GLN A 734 -17.98 -13.84 -28.37
CA GLN A 734 -18.80 -14.31 -27.27
C GLN A 734 -18.78 -13.25 -26.17
N ASP A 735 -19.92 -12.63 -25.98
CA ASP A 735 -20.10 -11.67 -24.89
C ASP A 735 -20.41 -12.40 -23.58
N ASN A 736 -19.67 -12.03 -22.52
CA ASN A 736 -19.93 -12.42 -21.16
C ASN A 736 -20.23 -11.13 -20.38
N PRO A 737 -21.48 -10.71 -20.30
CA PRO A 737 -21.84 -9.44 -19.68
C PRO A 737 -21.39 -9.43 -18.21
N LEU A 738 -20.93 -8.29 -17.79
CA LEU A 738 -20.59 -8.06 -16.39
C LEU A 738 -21.79 -8.39 -15.50
N GLN A 739 -21.52 -9.10 -14.44
CA GLN A 739 -22.51 -9.36 -13.42
C GLN A 739 -22.26 -8.44 -12.25
N ASP A 740 -23.31 -7.76 -11.88
CA ASP A 740 -23.30 -6.89 -10.73
C ASP A 740 -22.95 -7.62 -9.44
N LEU A 741 -22.52 -6.88 -8.45
CA LEU A 741 -22.29 -7.40 -7.12
C LEU A 741 -23.60 -7.98 -6.54
N VAL A 742 -23.61 -9.27 -6.28
CA VAL A 742 -24.73 -9.92 -5.58
C VAL A 742 -24.54 -9.70 -4.09
N MET A 743 -25.53 -9.11 -3.44
CA MET A 743 -25.56 -8.91 -2.00
C MET A 743 -26.76 -9.62 -1.38
N GLU A 744 -26.51 -10.37 -0.33
CA GLU A 744 -27.57 -10.98 0.48
C GLU A 744 -28.38 -9.91 1.20
N THR A 745 -29.70 -10.06 1.24
CA THR A 745 -30.61 -9.12 1.89
C THR A 745 -31.36 -9.76 3.06
N PRO A 746 -30.65 -10.21 4.12
CA PRO A 746 -31.28 -10.85 5.27
C PRO A 746 -32.23 -9.89 6.00
N GLN A 747 -33.43 -10.37 6.29
CA GLN A 747 -34.48 -9.60 6.94
C GLN A 747 -34.40 -9.62 8.47
N GLN A 748 -33.65 -10.56 9.04
CA GLN A 748 -33.49 -10.72 10.49
C GLN A 748 -32.04 -10.50 10.90
N PRO A 749 -31.77 -9.87 12.04
CA PRO A 749 -30.42 -9.68 12.55
C PRO A 749 -29.81 -11.02 12.96
N ALA A 750 -28.52 -11.18 12.66
CA ALA A 750 -27.73 -12.34 13.07
C ALA A 750 -26.31 -11.93 13.45
N VAL A 751 -25.70 -12.75 14.31
CA VAL A 751 -24.31 -12.62 14.74
C VAL A 751 -23.55 -13.86 14.31
N TYR A 752 -22.67 -13.72 13.34
CA TYR A 752 -21.82 -14.80 12.84
C TYR A 752 -20.50 -14.80 13.62
N VAL A 753 -20.21 -15.91 14.28
CA VAL A 753 -19.03 -16.04 15.13
C VAL A 753 -18.13 -17.14 14.62
N PHE A 754 -16.90 -16.80 14.27
CA PHE A 754 -15.84 -17.73 13.88
C PHE A 754 -14.76 -17.76 14.96
N ASP A 755 -14.49 -18.95 15.54
CA ASP A 755 -13.52 -19.11 16.62
C ASP A 755 -12.07 -19.15 16.11
N MET A 756 -11.27 -18.19 16.55
CA MET A 756 -9.83 -18.12 16.31
C MET A 756 -9.06 -18.11 17.63
N PRO A 757 -8.89 -19.29 18.28
CA PRO A 757 -8.42 -19.36 19.67
C PRO A 757 -7.00 -18.81 19.92
N LYS A 758 -6.21 -18.61 18.87
CA LYS A 758 -4.83 -18.09 18.94
C LYS A 758 -4.72 -16.62 18.54
N SER A 759 -5.80 -16.02 18.05
CA SER A 759 -5.82 -14.61 17.67
C SER A 759 -5.76 -13.73 18.92
N ARG A 760 -5.00 -12.65 18.83
CA ARG A 760 -4.94 -11.59 19.84
C ARG A 760 -5.98 -10.54 19.59
N GLN A 761 -6.21 -10.27 18.32
CA GLN A 761 -7.26 -9.36 17.88
C GLN A 761 -8.58 -10.09 17.66
N THR A 762 -9.67 -9.37 17.86
CA THR A 762 -11.00 -9.71 17.40
C THR A 762 -11.36 -8.77 16.28
N LEU A 763 -11.71 -9.34 15.13
CA LEU A 763 -12.14 -8.60 13.95
C LEU A 763 -13.66 -8.60 13.93
N ILE A 764 -14.26 -7.41 13.88
CA ILE A 764 -15.70 -7.18 13.94
C ILE A 764 -16.12 -6.56 12.61
N GLY A 765 -17.08 -7.17 11.94
CA GLY A 765 -17.71 -6.66 10.74
C GLY A 765 -19.17 -6.31 10.99
N TYR A 766 -19.62 -5.27 10.36
CA TYR A 766 -21.02 -4.84 10.28
C TYR A 766 -21.45 -4.85 8.83
N TYR A 767 -22.62 -5.37 8.53
CA TYR A 767 -23.23 -5.33 7.22
C TYR A 767 -24.71 -4.99 7.31
N ARG A 768 -25.08 -3.94 6.58
CA ARG A 768 -26.47 -3.50 6.43
C ARG A 768 -26.85 -3.50 4.94
N PRO A 769 -27.75 -4.39 4.47
CA PRO A 769 -28.33 -4.31 3.13
C PRO A 769 -29.34 -3.15 3.03
N LEU A 770 -29.34 -2.45 1.89
CA LEU A 770 -30.15 -1.25 1.63
C LEU A 770 -30.91 -1.47 0.31
N SER A 771 -31.96 -2.29 0.37
CA SER A 771 -32.73 -2.74 -0.82
C SER A 771 -33.57 -1.63 -1.46
N ASP A 772 -33.82 -0.55 -0.76
CA ASP A 772 -34.62 0.59 -1.15
C ASP A 772 -33.78 1.82 -1.59
N VAL A 773 -32.45 1.70 -1.58
CA VAL A 773 -31.52 2.74 -2.07
C VAL A 773 -31.18 2.45 -3.52
N THR A 774 -31.92 3.03 -4.44
CA THR A 774 -31.82 2.73 -5.89
C THR A 774 -31.67 3.93 -6.78
N THR A 775 -32.11 5.13 -6.36
CA THR A 775 -31.97 6.36 -7.14
C THR A 775 -30.59 6.99 -6.97
N ASP A 776 -30.13 7.78 -7.94
CA ASP A 776 -28.87 8.52 -7.86
C ASP A 776 -28.78 9.40 -6.61
N ARG A 777 -29.90 10.05 -6.24
CA ARG A 777 -29.93 10.86 -5.03
C ARG A 777 -29.77 10.02 -3.76
N ASP A 778 -30.42 8.85 -3.70
CA ASP A 778 -30.31 7.95 -2.54
C ASP A 778 -28.90 7.35 -2.45
N LYS A 779 -28.28 7.02 -3.59
CA LYS A 779 -26.88 6.55 -3.65
C LYS A 779 -25.93 7.66 -3.19
N ALA A 780 -26.09 8.89 -3.68
CA ALA A 780 -25.28 10.02 -3.23
C ALA A 780 -25.45 10.32 -1.73
N LEU A 781 -26.68 10.13 -1.19
CA LEU A 781 -26.95 10.23 0.25
C LEU A 781 -26.29 9.10 1.03
N LEU A 782 -26.31 7.87 0.50
CA LEU A 782 -25.60 6.74 1.10
C LEU A 782 -24.09 7.01 1.16
N GLU A 783 -23.52 7.53 0.10
CA GLU A 783 -22.09 7.87 0.06
C GLU A 783 -21.76 8.99 1.05
N LEU A 784 -22.56 10.07 1.08
CA LEU A 784 -22.35 11.16 2.02
C LEU A 784 -22.53 10.71 3.48
N TRP A 785 -23.58 9.91 3.76
CA TRP A 785 -23.76 9.34 5.09
C TRP A 785 -22.64 8.36 5.44
N GLY A 786 -22.22 7.53 4.49
CA GLY A 786 -21.14 6.55 4.66
C GLY A 786 -19.80 7.22 4.96
N GLU A 787 -19.48 8.29 4.23
CA GLU A 787 -18.28 9.11 4.47
C GLU A 787 -18.32 9.75 5.86
N TYR A 788 -19.45 10.36 6.21
CA TYR A 788 -19.65 10.94 7.54
C TYR A 788 -19.56 9.90 8.66
N PHE A 789 -20.15 8.71 8.48
CA PHE A 789 -20.20 7.68 9.53
C PHE A 789 -18.89 6.90 9.66
N GLY A 790 -18.22 6.51 8.58
CA GLY A 790 -17.08 5.61 8.62
C GLY A 790 -16.00 5.80 7.54
N GLY A 791 -16.02 6.90 6.77
CA GLY A 791 -15.11 7.09 5.64
C GLY A 791 -13.66 7.35 6.05
N ASP A 792 -13.36 8.56 6.49
CA ASP A 792 -12.00 8.99 6.80
C ASP A 792 -11.73 9.11 8.32
N MET A 793 -10.58 9.68 8.67
CA MET A 793 -10.19 9.93 10.06
C MET A 793 -11.11 10.93 10.78
N SER A 794 -11.93 11.71 10.08
CA SER A 794 -12.91 12.64 10.65
C SER A 794 -14.27 11.98 10.93
N SER A 795 -14.49 10.76 10.46
CA SER A 795 -15.75 10.03 10.54
C SER A 795 -16.15 9.66 11.97
N VAL A 796 -17.46 9.50 12.20
CA VAL A 796 -18.02 9.14 13.51
C VAL A 796 -17.38 7.87 14.07
N LEU A 797 -17.24 6.83 13.25
CA LEU A 797 -16.72 5.53 13.68
C LEU A 797 -15.26 5.64 14.11
N PHE A 798 -14.42 6.27 13.28
CA PHE A 798 -13.02 6.47 13.58
C PHE A 798 -12.84 7.27 14.86
N GLN A 799 -13.55 8.38 14.99
CA GLN A 799 -13.48 9.25 16.15
C GLN A 799 -13.90 8.53 17.44
N GLN A 800 -15.05 7.87 17.42
CA GLN A 800 -15.63 7.28 18.61
C GLN A 800 -14.92 5.99 19.07
N VAL A 801 -14.41 5.18 18.13
CA VAL A 801 -13.80 3.89 18.43
C VAL A 801 -12.30 4.03 18.68
N ARG A 802 -11.58 4.68 17.75
CA ARG A 802 -10.12 4.82 17.82
C ARG A 802 -9.72 5.99 18.70
N GLU A 803 -10.12 7.19 18.33
CA GLU A 803 -9.55 8.41 18.93
C GLU A 803 -10.01 8.65 20.35
N PHE A 804 -11.33 8.50 20.61
CA PHE A 804 -11.89 8.82 21.93
C PHE A 804 -11.76 7.68 22.93
N ARG A 805 -11.68 6.43 22.47
CA ARG A 805 -11.70 5.28 23.36
C ARG A 805 -10.51 4.33 23.19
N SER A 806 -9.66 4.55 22.21
CA SER A 806 -8.50 3.71 21.91
C SER A 806 -8.85 2.21 21.93
N MET A 807 -10.01 1.89 21.34
CA MET A 807 -10.50 0.51 21.33
C MET A 807 -9.92 -0.28 20.16
N ALA A 808 -9.56 0.40 19.07
CA ALA A 808 -9.08 -0.23 17.85
C ALA A 808 -8.04 0.64 17.16
N TYR A 809 -7.12 0.03 16.45
CA TYR A 809 -6.24 0.72 15.50
C TYR A 809 -6.99 1.04 14.20
N ALA A 810 -7.70 0.04 13.66
CA ALA A 810 -8.49 0.18 12.45
C ALA A 810 -9.99 0.19 12.77
N SER A 811 -10.68 1.24 12.35
CA SER A 811 -12.13 1.35 12.38
C SER A 811 -12.58 2.21 11.22
N GLN A 812 -13.30 1.62 10.29
CA GLN A 812 -13.74 2.29 9.06
C GLN A 812 -14.99 1.63 8.50
N GLY A 813 -15.67 2.31 7.60
CA GLY A 813 -16.82 1.79 6.88
C GLY A 813 -16.90 2.38 5.48
N THR A 814 -17.65 1.72 4.61
CA THR A 814 -17.86 2.18 3.25
C THR A 814 -19.21 1.73 2.71
N SER A 815 -19.75 2.50 1.79
CA SER A 815 -20.91 2.13 1.01
C SER A 815 -20.54 1.03 0.00
N LEU A 816 -21.47 0.11 -0.22
CA LEU A 816 -21.45 -0.87 -1.29
C LEU A 816 -22.54 -0.50 -2.29
N THR A 817 -22.15 -0.01 -3.43
CA THR A 817 -23.07 0.31 -4.52
C THR A 817 -22.91 -0.67 -5.67
N PRO A 818 -23.98 -1.01 -6.41
CA PRO A 818 -23.85 -1.78 -7.64
C PRO A 818 -22.97 -1.07 -8.66
N ASN A 819 -22.17 -1.83 -9.39
CA ASN A 819 -21.23 -1.25 -10.36
C ASN A 819 -21.86 -0.88 -11.69
N LEU A 820 -22.95 -1.56 -12.07
CA LEU A 820 -23.60 -1.30 -13.37
C LEU A 820 -24.44 -0.02 -13.34
N ALA A 821 -24.37 0.79 -14.39
CA ALA A 821 -25.02 2.08 -14.51
C ALA A 821 -26.54 2.03 -14.23
N HIS A 822 -27.22 0.93 -14.62
CA HIS A 822 -28.65 0.76 -14.46
C HIS A 822 -29.02 -0.52 -13.72
N SER A 823 -28.24 -0.85 -12.71
CA SER A 823 -28.28 -2.15 -12.03
C SER A 823 -29.65 -2.49 -11.44
N GLY A 824 -30.33 -1.56 -10.80
CA GLY A 824 -31.54 -1.84 -10.03
C GLY A 824 -31.32 -2.82 -8.85
N LYS A 825 -30.07 -3.20 -8.56
CA LYS A 825 -29.70 -4.08 -7.44
C LYS A 825 -29.63 -3.27 -6.14
N PRO A 826 -29.81 -3.93 -4.98
CA PRO A 826 -29.69 -3.26 -3.69
C PRO A 826 -28.27 -2.76 -3.44
N SER A 827 -28.19 -1.61 -2.78
CA SER A 827 -26.96 -1.12 -2.16
C SER A 827 -26.75 -1.74 -0.77
N GLY A 828 -25.65 -1.45 -0.13
CA GLY A 828 -25.34 -1.88 1.23
C GLY A 828 -24.37 -0.94 1.91
N TYR A 829 -24.20 -1.12 3.21
CA TYR A 829 -23.14 -0.47 3.97
C TYR A 829 -22.39 -1.49 4.80
N VAL A 830 -21.10 -1.37 4.87
CA VAL A 830 -20.22 -2.21 5.68
C VAL A 830 -19.36 -1.38 6.58
N ALA A 831 -19.06 -1.92 7.77
CA ALA A 831 -18.04 -1.34 8.64
C ALA A 831 -17.17 -2.44 9.25
N PHE A 832 -15.97 -2.05 9.64
CA PHE A 832 -14.94 -2.93 10.18
C PHE A 832 -14.29 -2.30 11.40
N ILE A 833 -14.05 -3.12 12.43
CA ILE A 833 -13.30 -2.75 13.64
C ILE A 833 -12.33 -3.90 13.97
N GLY A 834 -11.04 -3.58 14.05
CA GLY A 834 -10.01 -4.50 14.56
C GLY A 834 -9.59 -4.13 15.97
N THR A 835 -9.98 -4.93 16.97
CA THR A 835 -9.80 -4.62 18.41
C THR A 835 -9.16 -5.77 19.17
N GLN A 836 -8.70 -5.52 20.38
CA GLN A 836 -8.26 -6.60 21.30
C GLN A 836 -9.44 -7.46 21.75
N GLY A 837 -9.17 -8.74 22.03
CA GLY A 837 -10.23 -9.67 22.45
C GLY A 837 -10.96 -9.24 23.72
N ASP A 838 -10.29 -8.62 24.68
CA ASP A 838 -10.87 -8.12 25.94
C ASP A 838 -11.71 -6.84 25.79
N LYS A 839 -11.50 -6.09 24.69
CA LYS A 839 -12.30 -4.89 24.33
C LYS A 839 -13.44 -5.19 23.35
N ALA A 840 -13.48 -6.40 22.78
CA ALA A 840 -14.40 -6.76 21.70
C ALA A 840 -15.87 -6.50 22.05
N MET A 841 -16.31 -6.90 23.25
CA MET A 841 -17.69 -6.70 23.69
C MET A 841 -18.04 -5.22 23.83
N GLN A 842 -17.10 -4.40 24.27
CA GLN A 842 -17.29 -2.94 24.39
C GLN A 842 -17.33 -2.29 22.99
N ALA A 843 -16.48 -2.71 22.07
CA ALA A 843 -16.47 -2.22 20.69
C ALA A 843 -17.77 -2.55 19.96
N ILE A 844 -18.30 -3.77 20.14
CA ILE A 844 -19.61 -4.17 19.58
C ILE A 844 -20.74 -3.32 20.17
N ALA A 845 -20.77 -3.12 21.47
CA ALA A 845 -21.78 -2.30 22.12
C ALA A 845 -21.72 -0.85 21.68
N LEU A 846 -20.51 -0.31 21.47
CA LEU A 846 -20.32 1.03 20.95
C LEU A 846 -20.80 1.13 19.49
N LEU A 847 -20.41 0.17 18.62
CA LEU A 847 -20.87 0.16 17.23
C LEU A 847 -22.39 0.12 17.12
N ASP A 848 -23.05 -0.74 17.89
CA ASP A 848 -24.52 -0.80 17.94
C ASP A 848 -25.13 0.53 18.39
N SER A 849 -24.56 1.15 19.44
CA SER A 849 -25.00 2.48 19.91
C SER A 849 -24.84 3.55 18.82
N LEU A 850 -23.69 3.60 18.12
CA LEU A 850 -23.43 4.57 17.07
C LEU A 850 -24.34 4.38 15.84
N VAL A 851 -24.68 3.13 15.51
CA VAL A 851 -25.62 2.83 14.43
C VAL A 851 -27.06 3.22 14.79
N ASN A 852 -27.49 3.03 16.03
CA ASN A 852 -28.84 3.30 16.46
C ASN A 852 -29.09 4.71 17.02
N ASP A 853 -28.03 5.36 17.50
CA ASP A 853 -28.05 6.71 18.06
C ASP A 853 -26.83 7.49 17.56
N MET A 854 -26.79 7.71 16.25
CA MET A 854 -25.68 8.37 15.58
C MET A 854 -25.59 9.84 16.05
N PRO A 855 -24.43 10.29 16.55
CA PRO A 855 -24.23 11.69 16.84
C PRO A 855 -24.31 12.51 15.54
N VAL A 856 -25.04 13.62 15.57
CA VAL A 856 -25.19 14.51 14.40
C VAL A 856 -24.37 15.77 14.64
N ASN A 857 -23.50 16.09 13.67
CA ASN A 857 -22.69 17.30 13.66
C ASN A 857 -22.74 17.92 12.26
N SER A 858 -23.29 19.12 12.17
CA SER A 858 -23.47 19.85 10.91
C SER A 858 -22.14 20.18 10.23
N GLU A 859 -21.12 20.50 11.00
CA GLU A 859 -19.79 20.81 10.46
C GLU A 859 -19.11 19.56 9.89
N ASN A 860 -19.15 18.43 10.60
CA ASN A 860 -18.56 17.19 10.12
C ASN A 860 -19.30 16.64 8.88
N ILE A 861 -20.63 16.83 8.78
CA ILE A 861 -21.38 16.51 7.56
C ILE A 861 -20.92 17.42 6.40
N ALA A 862 -20.69 18.71 6.67
CA ALA A 862 -20.15 19.61 5.65
C ALA A 862 -18.71 19.24 5.23
N VAL A 863 -17.88 18.77 6.17
CA VAL A 863 -16.54 18.24 5.90
C VAL A 863 -16.63 17.00 5.02
N ALA A 864 -17.47 16.02 5.37
CA ALA A 864 -17.68 14.81 4.58
C ALA A 864 -18.17 15.13 3.15
N ARG A 865 -19.10 16.09 3.03
CA ARG A 865 -19.57 16.56 1.72
C ARG A 865 -18.46 17.18 0.88
N GLN A 866 -17.60 18.01 1.49
CA GLN A 866 -16.44 18.59 0.80
C GLN A 866 -15.40 17.51 0.47
N GLY A 867 -15.20 16.53 1.36
CA GLY A 867 -14.34 15.36 1.12
C GLY A 867 -14.71 14.61 -0.15
N LEU A 868 -15.97 14.24 -0.30
CA LEU A 868 -16.46 13.55 -1.51
C LEU A 868 -16.22 14.36 -2.81
N LEU A 869 -16.38 15.69 -2.76
CA LEU A 869 -16.11 16.53 -3.93
C LEU A 869 -14.62 16.62 -4.25
N ASN A 870 -13.79 16.70 -3.23
CA ASN A 870 -12.34 16.73 -3.40
C ASN A 870 -11.81 15.40 -3.94
N ASP A 871 -12.40 14.28 -3.53
CA ASP A 871 -12.01 12.95 -4.00
C ASP A 871 -12.21 12.76 -5.50
N ILE A 872 -13.19 13.43 -6.10
CA ILE A 872 -13.37 13.44 -7.56
C ILE A 872 -12.11 13.99 -8.24
N SER A 873 -11.54 15.08 -7.73
CA SER A 873 -10.32 15.69 -8.27
C SER A 873 -9.05 14.90 -7.88
N ASN A 874 -8.94 14.50 -6.61
CA ASN A 874 -7.77 13.77 -6.11
C ASN A 874 -7.60 12.40 -6.78
N ASN A 875 -8.73 11.73 -7.14
CA ASN A 875 -8.77 10.45 -7.83
C ASN A 875 -8.90 10.58 -9.36
N TYR A 876 -8.58 11.77 -9.93
CA TYR A 876 -8.50 11.92 -11.39
C TYR A 876 -7.43 10.94 -11.93
N PRO A 877 -7.78 10.11 -12.97
CA PRO A 877 -6.86 9.08 -13.47
C PRO A 877 -5.52 9.65 -13.94
N SER A 878 -4.44 8.92 -13.70
CA SER A 878 -3.16 9.22 -14.35
C SER A 878 -3.24 8.87 -15.85
N PHE A 879 -2.27 9.33 -16.63
CA PHE A 879 -2.22 8.98 -18.05
C PHE A 879 -2.21 7.45 -18.29
N ARG A 880 -1.59 6.68 -17.39
CA ARG A 880 -1.60 5.20 -17.44
C ARG A 880 -2.99 4.62 -17.18
N GLY A 881 -3.72 5.21 -16.23
CA GLY A 881 -5.04 4.74 -15.83
C GLY A 881 -6.19 5.23 -16.72
N MET A 882 -5.96 6.24 -17.55
CA MET A 882 -7.03 6.90 -18.31
C MET A 882 -7.77 5.97 -19.29
N PRO A 883 -7.08 5.21 -20.18
CA PRO A 883 -7.77 4.26 -21.07
C PRO A 883 -8.52 3.17 -20.30
N MET A 884 -7.93 2.67 -19.21
CA MET A 884 -8.56 1.65 -18.37
C MET A 884 -9.82 2.17 -17.69
N PHE A 885 -9.79 3.40 -17.18
CA PHE A 885 -10.95 4.05 -16.57
C PHE A 885 -12.11 4.14 -17.56
N VAL A 886 -11.86 4.68 -18.75
CA VAL A 886 -12.90 4.83 -19.77
C VAL A 886 -13.44 3.48 -20.25
N ALA A 887 -12.56 2.51 -20.51
CA ALA A 887 -12.97 1.16 -20.91
C ALA A 887 -13.86 0.49 -19.84
N ALA A 888 -13.50 0.61 -18.57
CA ALA A 888 -14.27 0.07 -17.46
C ALA A 888 -15.65 0.75 -17.34
N GLU A 889 -15.69 2.08 -17.37
CA GLU A 889 -16.93 2.83 -17.28
C GLU A 889 -17.91 2.46 -18.40
N GLU A 890 -17.44 2.42 -19.66
CA GLU A 890 -18.29 2.02 -20.79
C GLU A 890 -18.76 0.57 -20.66
N ARG A 891 -17.91 -0.32 -20.17
CA ARG A 891 -18.28 -1.71 -19.92
C ARG A 891 -19.31 -1.85 -18.80
N TYR A 892 -19.27 -0.96 -17.80
CA TYR A 892 -20.31 -0.85 -16.76
C TYR A 892 -21.60 -0.20 -17.26
N GLY A 893 -21.61 0.34 -18.49
CA GLY A 893 -22.78 0.93 -19.14
C GLY A 893 -22.91 2.43 -18.93
N PHE A 894 -21.84 3.11 -18.49
CA PHE A 894 -21.77 4.57 -18.42
C PHE A 894 -21.35 5.15 -19.77
N ASP A 895 -21.95 6.25 -20.15
CA ASP A 895 -21.61 7.03 -21.37
C ASP A 895 -20.73 8.26 -21.06
N SER A 896 -20.49 8.50 -19.79
CA SER A 896 -19.70 9.61 -19.25
C SER A 896 -19.20 9.26 -17.86
N ASP A 897 -18.25 10.01 -17.36
CA ASP A 897 -17.66 9.84 -16.03
C ASP A 897 -18.76 9.76 -14.95
N GLU A 898 -18.93 8.59 -14.31
CA GLU A 898 -19.98 8.33 -13.31
C GLU A 898 -19.95 9.33 -12.15
N ARG A 899 -18.75 9.87 -11.83
CA ARG A 899 -18.54 10.83 -10.74
C ARG A 899 -19.24 12.17 -10.99
N ALA A 900 -19.66 12.45 -12.25
CA ALA A 900 -20.46 13.61 -12.59
C ALA A 900 -21.80 13.65 -11.84
N VAL A 901 -22.35 12.49 -11.53
CA VAL A 901 -23.59 12.37 -10.73
C VAL A 901 -23.37 12.95 -9.34
N ASN A 902 -22.31 12.53 -8.67
CA ASN A 902 -21.96 13.02 -7.34
C ASN A 902 -21.54 14.49 -7.37
N ALA A 903 -20.75 14.94 -8.36
CA ALA A 903 -20.40 16.35 -8.53
C ALA A 903 -21.62 17.26 -8.62
N ARG A 904 -22.71 16.77 -9.20
CA ARG A 904 -23.99 17.51 -9.35
C ARG A 904 -24.89 17.44 -8.11
N ILE A 905 -25.00 16.27 -7.49
CA ILE A 905 -25.97 16.01 -6.41
C ILE A 905 -25.42 16.38 -5.03
N VAL A 906 -24.20 15.96 -4.71
CA VAL A 906 -23.61 16.14 -3.37
C VAL A 906 -23.62 17.59 -2.87
N PRO A 907 -23.34 18.64 -3.70
CA PRO A 907 -23.42 20.03 -3.26
C PRO A 907 -24.83 20.45 -2.79
N THR A 908 -25.87 19.77 -3.25
CA THR A 908 -27.28 20.11 -2.92
C THR A 908 -27.77 19.43 -1.65
N LEU A 909 -27.02 18.46 -1.12
CA LEU A 909 -27.40 17.69 0.06
C LEU A 909 -27.18 18.48 1.34
N THR A 910 -28.15 18.41 2.24
CA THR A 910 -28.15 19.12 3.52
C THR A 910 -28.00 18.14 4.69
N GLN A 911 -27.72 18.66 5.88
CA GLN A 911 -27.74 17.87 7.09
C GLN A 911 -29.10 17.16 7.28
N ALA A 912 -30.20 17.87 7.03
CA ALA A 912 -31.55 17.32 7.17
C ALA A 912 -31.81 16.14 6.24
N ASP A 913 -31.23 16.17 5.03
CA ASP A 913 -31.27 15.03 4.10
C ASP A 913 -30.51 13.82 4.68
N VAL A 914 -29.31 14.03 5.21
CA VAL A 914 -28.50 12.96 5.86
C VAL A 914 -29.22 12.38 7.07
N GLU A 915 -29.79 13.21 7.94
CA GLU A 915 -30.57 12.74 9.11
C GLU A 915 -31.82 11.96 8.67
N THR A 916 -32.50 12.42 7.62
CA THR A 916 -33.69 11.74 7.09
C THR A 916 -33.31 10.37 6.53
N PHE A 917 -32.24 10.31 5.72
CA PHE A 917 -31.68 9.07 5.19
C PHE A 917 -31.33 8.09 6.34
N TYR A 918 -30.58 8.57 7.33
CA TYR A 918 -30.21 7.77 8.50
C TYR A 918 -31.42 7.15 9.21
N ARG A 919 -32.45 7.97 9.52
CA ARG A 919 -33.67 7.50 10.19
C ARG A 919 -34.47 6.50 9.35
N GLN A 920 -34.51 6.69 8.04
CA GLN A 920 -35.28 5.83 7.13
C GLN A 920 -34.60 4.50 6.85
N HIS A 921 -33.29 4.49 6.67
CA HIS A 921 -32.57 3.37 6.11
C HIS A 921 -31.61 2.66 7.08
N ILE A 922 -31.20 3.32 8.17
CA ILE A 922 -30.17 2.79 9.09
C ILE A 922 -30.71 2.57 10.49
N GLN A 923 -31.24 3.62 11.14
CA GLN A 923 -31.65 3.59 12.53
C GLN A 923 -32.72 2.52 12.82
N GLY A 924 -32.43 1.64 13.79
CA GLY A 924 -33.39 0.58 14.20
C GLY A 924 -33.62 -0.51 13.16
N LYS A 925 -32.83 -0.54 12.09
CA LYS A 925 -32.99 -1.56 11.04
C LYS A 925 -32.12 -2.79 11.30
N PRO A 926 -32.53 -4.00 10.84
CA PRO A 926 -31.74 -5.21 10.98
C PRO A 926 -30.40 -5.11 10.28
N TYR A 927 -29.34 -5.63 10.90
CA TYR A 927 -28.00 -5.72 10.35
C TYR A 927 -27.38 -7.07 10.70
N GLN A 928 -26.26 -7.38 10.08
CA GLN A 928 -25.48 -8.60 10.34
C GLN A 928 -24.19 -8.22 11.03
N LEU A 929 -23.88 -8.90 12.14
CA LEU A 929 -22.56 -8.81 12.79
C LEU A 929 -21.72 -10.03 12.42
N MET A 930 -20.45 -9.80 12.16
CA MET A 930 -19.45 -10.84 11.90
C MET A 930 -18.33 -10.68 12.92
N ILE A 931 -17.95 -11.75 13.58
CA ILE A 931 -16.93 -11.73 14.61
C ILE A 931 -15.95 -12.87 14.33
N ALA A 932 -14.69 -12.55 14.09
CA ALA A 932 -13.61 -13.52 14.04
C ALA A 932 -12.60 -13.23 15.14
N GLY A 933 -12.44 -14.13 16.10
CA GLY A 933 -11.58 -13.92 17.25
C GLY A 933 -11.64 -15.07 18.23
N ASN A 934 -10.98 -14.91 19.37
CA ASN A 934 -11.00 -15.92 20.42
C ASN A 934 -12.34 -15.92 21.17
N VAL A 935 -13.18 -16.91 20.91
CA VAL A 935 -14.53 -17.00 21.54
C VAL A 935 -14.50 -16.97 23.05
N LYS A 936 -13.40 -17.38 23.70
CA LYS A 936 -13.27 -17.33 25.16
C LYS A 936 -13.25 -15.90 25.74
N THR A 937 -13.02 -14.91 24.89
CA THR A 937 -13.07 -13.48 25.28
C THR A 937 -14.44 -12.85 25.03
N LEU A 938 -15.40 -13.59 24.48
CA LEU A 938 -16.72 -13.12 24.11
C LEU A 938 -17.78 -13.65 25.10
N ASP A 939 -18.74 -12.81 25.45
CA ASP A 939 -19.96 -13.24 26.13
C ASP A 939 -21.04 -13.54 25.08
N LEU A 940 -21.12 -14.80 24.63
CA LEU A 940 -22.06 -15.23 23.61
C LEU A 940 -23.52 -14.96 24.01
N LYS A 941 -23.85 -15.05 25.30
CA LYS A 941 -25.20 -14.77 25.80
C LYS A 941 -25.55 -13.28 25.67
N ALA A 942 -24.59 -12.40 25.97
CA ALA A 942 -24.76 -10.97 25.80
C ALA A 942 -24.86 -10.56 24.32
N LEU A 943 -24.30 -11.34 23.40
CA LEU A 943 -24.39 -11.12 21.95
C LEU A 943 -25.79 -11.44 21.38
N GLU A 944 -26.62 -12.28 22.05
CA GLU A 944 -27.98 -12.63 21.59
C GLU A 944 -28.89 -11.40 21.41
N LYS A 945 -28.59 -10.29 22.12
CA LYS A 945 -29.37 -9.05 21.97
C LYS A 945 -29.19 -8.38 20.59
N TYR A 946 -28.10 -8.69 19.86
CA TYR A 946 -27.81 -8.15 18.53
C TYR A 946 -28.37 -9.03 17.40
N GLY A 947 -28.81 -10.24 17.69
CA GLY A 947 -29.38 -11.15 16.71
C GLY A 947 -29.14 -12.62 17.04
N THR A 948 -29.62 -13.47 16.19
CA THR A 948 -29.44 -14.92 16.33
C THR A 948 -27.96 -15.28 16.18
N ILE A 949 -27.39 -15.94 17.21
CA ILE A 949 -26.00 -16.42 17.17
C ILE A 949 -25.87 -17.56 16.18
N ARG A 950 -24.92 -17.44 15.27
CA ARG A 950 -24.53 -18.47 14.31
C ARG A 950 -23.05 -18.76 14.48
N MET A 951 -22.72 -19.88 15.12
CA MET A 951 -21.37 -20.40 15.15
C MET A 951 -21.00 -20.87 13.75
N VAL A 952 -19.94 -20.36 13.19
CA VAL A 952 -19.52 -20.58 11.81
C VAL A 952 -18.35 -21.57 11.80
N GLU A 953 -18.50 -22.61 11.01
CA GLU A 953 -17.47 -23.62 10.80
C GLU A 953 -16.60 -23.27 9.58
N LYS A 954 -15.41 -23.91 9.50
CA LYS A 954 -14.47 -23.69 8.39
C LYS A 954 -15.10 -23.90 7.02
N ASP A 955 -15.87 -24.98 6.87
CA ASP A 955 -16.52 -25.31 5.59
C ASP A 955 -17.65 -24.35 5.20
N ASP A 956 -18.14 -23.52 6.13
CA ASP A 956 -19.17 -22.51 5.87
C ASP A 956 -18.62 -21.27 5.16
N ILE A 957 -17.32 -20.98 5.33
CA ILE A 957 -16.68 -19.77 4.81
C ILE A 957 -15.56 -20.05 3.79
N TYR A 958 -15.05 -21.27 3.76
CA TYR A 958 -13.96 -21.64 2.88
C TYR A 958 -14.12 -23.08 2.41
N LYS A 959 -14.18 -23.29 1.11
CA LYS A 959 -14.35 -24.59 0.53
C LYS A 959 -13.12 -25.47 0.74
N THR A 960 -13.24 -26.52 1.55
CA THR A 960 -12.19 -27.51 1.80
C THR A 960 -12.52 -28.90 1.26
N LYS A 961 -13.81 -29.18 1.01
CA LYS A 961 -14.30 -30.48 0.56
C LYS A 961 -14.95 -30.38 -0.80
N VAL A 962 -14.70 -31.37 -1.64
CA VAL A 962 -15.48 -31.56 -2.88
C VAL A 962 -16.85 -32.10 -2.46
N PRO A 963 -17.97 -31.51 -2.88
CA PRO A 963 -19.29 -32.11 -2.63
C PRO A 963 -19.32 -33.57 -3.12
N LYS A 964 -19.79 -34.49 -2.30
CA LYS A 964 -20.08 -35.84 -2.77
C LYS A 964 -21.23 -35.69 -3.76
N LYS A 965 -21.01 -36.12 -5.03
CA LYS A 965 -22.09 -36.24 -6.03
C LYS A 965 -23.15 -37.19 -5.56
#